data_850a09ac40fc41efae7c1bebcc5b44b9
#
_entry.id   850a09ac40fc41efae7c1bebcc5b44b9
#
_cell.length_a   1.000
_cell.length_b   1.000
_cell.length_c   1.000
_cell.angle_alpha   90.00
_cell.angle_beta   90.00
_cell.angle_gamma   90.00
#
_symmetry.space_group_name_H-M   'P 1'
#
loop_
_entity.id
_entity.type
_entity.pdbx_description
1 polymer ?
#
loop_
_entity_poly.entity_id
_entity_poly.type
_entity_poly.pdbx_seq_one_letter_code
_entity_poly.pdbx_strand_id
1 'polypeptide(L)'
;MKNKKLHIWIALVVIAFFVCLAIFGCGDSIKGIRDMRFGIDIRGGVEAVFEPAGLKTKPTKEQLEMARDVIETRLDAQNILDREVTVDEKAGDIIVRFPWKSDEKDFDPETAIQELGEMAELTFRGEDNTVYVKGSDVSKSQVAVDQQNRYVVELEFTSKGAKKFADATEKLVGQTMRIYMDEELISNPTVNAKITGGKAEITGMASQEEAQNLSDKINSGALPFSMETTNYNTISPTLGNKALNAMALAAEIALVLTCLFMIAWYRLPGVISCLTLAFQVALQVLVISVPQYTITLPGIAGLILSAGMAVDANIIISERISEELKKGNSVRTAVKNGYKRAFSSVLDGNVTTAVVAGILMVLGSGTMLSFGYTLLTGVIINLLAGVWMSRYMLNSVIRYKLFNQEKWFRKKKEKKILKFTETKKYFFLTSVVLLMAGLIWSSVNGMKLDTQFTGGVILRYTYSGEADTGKIQKEVQDVVDRNVNVQTAKNSATGEKNLVITLSGKKGLTPEQQKEILNTINEGNTNQFETAETSAIEPYIGAKALKNSAIAIVLSFLFIVVYIRVRFSALGGLASGVTAVIALLHDILIVLFIFGIFKIPVNDAFVAVTLTIIGYSINDTIVLYDRIREHRNGAKNKSTLAELVDISTTETLQRSINTAFTVVLCAFVIFVVSVVYGMESITNFSLPLLAGLISGCYSSICIAGPLWVWWEEHKERIQKRKTGRKGK
;
A
#
# COMPACT_ATOMS: atom_id res chain seq x y z
N MET A 1 23.48 -29.95 -34.96
CA MET A 1 23.36 -28.47 -35.03
C MET A 1 21.91 -27.96 -34.82
N LYS A 2 20.86 -28.70 -35.20
CA LYS A 2 19.44 -28.29 -35.09
C LYS A 2 18.97 -28.00 -33.63
N ASN A 3 19.37 -28.80 -32.63
CA ASN A 3 18.92 -28.59 -31.24
C ASN A 3 19.47 -27.34 -30.53
N LYS A 4 20.54 -26.71 -31.03
CA LYS A 4 21.11 -25.54 -30.36
C LYS A 4 20.29 -24.25 -30.56
N LYS A 5 19.56 -24.15 -31.67
CA LYS A 5 18.70 -22.99 -31.98
C LYS A 5 17.38 -23.05 -31.17
N LEU A 6 16.91 -24.23 -30.82
CA LEU A 6 15.62 -24.45 -30.18
C LEU A 6 15.50 -23.79 -28.82
N HIS A 7 16.56 -23.81 -27.99
CA HIS A 7 16.50 -23.32 -26.62
C HIS A 7 16.19 -21.80 -26.48
N ILE A 8 16.75 -20.96 -27.36
CA ILE A 8 16.46 -19.53 -27.31
C ILE A 8 15.03 -19.23 -27.75
N TRP A 9 14.55 -19.94 -28.79
CA TRP A 9 13.20 -19.80 -29.28
C TRP A 9 12.17 -20.24 -28.22
N ILE A 10 12.46 -21.33 -27.51
CA ILE A 10 11.61 -21.78 -26.37
C ILE A 10 11.50 -20.68 -25.32
N ALA A 11 12.62 -20.06 -24.93
CA ALA A 11 12.59 -18.98 -23.93
C ALA A 11 11.76 -17.78 -24.43
N LEU A 12 11.94 -17.38 -25.70
CA LEU A 12 11.19 -16.26 -26.28
C LEU A 12 9.68 -16.57 -26.38
N VAL A 13 9.34 -17.80 -26.77
CA VAL A 13 7.93 -18.25 -26.82
C VAL A 13 7.31 -18.28 -25.42
N VAL A 14 8.05 -18.76 -24.40
CA VAL A 14 7.58 -18.74 -23.00
C VAL A 14 7.35 -17.31 -22.52
N ILE A 15 8.29 -16.39 -22.78
CA ILE A 15 8.13 -14.99 -22.42
C ILE A 15 6.92 -14.38 -23.12
N ALA A 16 6.82 -14.57 -24.44
CA ALA A 16 5.70 -14.06 -25.23
C ALA A 16 4.36 -14.63 -24.75
N PHE A 17 4.32 -15.91 -24.43
CA PHE A 17 3.12 -16.56 -23.87
C PHE A 17 2.67 -15.91 -22.55
N PHE A 18 3.59 -15.73 -21.59
CA PHE A 18 3.24 -15.10 -20.32
C PHE A 18 2.90 -13.62 -20.46
N VAL A 19 3.56 -12.90 -21.37
CA VAL A 19 3.21 -11.50 -21.69
C VAL A 19 1.81 -11.42 -22.31
N CYS A 20 1.48 -12.27 -23.28
CA CYS A 20 0.14 -12.33 -23.86
C CYS A 20 -0.91 -12.70 -22.80
N LEU A 21 -0.60 -13.68 -21.95
CA LEU A 21 -1.49 -14.11 -20.86
C LEU A 21 -1.72 -12.98 -19.83
N ALA A 22 -0.68 -12.21 -19.51
CA ALA A 22 -0.79 -11.07 -18.61
C ALA A 22 -1.61 -9.91 -19.22
N ILE A 23 -1.56 -9.72 -20.54
CA ILE A 23 -2.30 -8.64 -21.21
C ILE A 23 -3.78 -9.02 -21.42
N PHE A 24 -4.02 -10.22 -21.95
CA PHE A 24 -5.34 -10.63 -22.43
C PHE A 24 -6.10 -11.57 -21.47
N GLY A 25 -5.41 -12.19 -20.51
CA GLY A 25 -5.99 -13.26 -19.71
C GLY A 25 -6.29 -14.54 -20.52
N CYS A 26 -7.01 -15.47 -19.93
CA CYS A 26 -7.52 -16.68 -20.59
C CYS A 26 -8.74 -17.21 -19.86
N GLY A 27 -9.94 -16.97 -20.43
CA GLY A 27 -11.22 -17.31 -19.79
C GLY A 27 -11.42 -16.61 -18.43
N ASP A 28 -12.39 -17.08 -17.66
CA ASP A 28 -12.74 -16.47 -16.36
C ASP A 28 -11.74 -16.77 -15.24
N SER A 29 -10.91 -17.81 -15.42
CA SER A 29 -9.98 -18.27 -14.38
C SER A 29 -8.64 -17.55 -14.36
N ILE A 30 -8.18 -17.04 -15.51
CA ILE A 30 -6.88 -16.34 -15.62
C ILE A 30 -7.15 -14.93 -16.11
N LYS A 31 -7.25 -14.02 -15.18
CA LYS A 31 -7.54 -12.61 -15.46
C LYS A 31 -6.25 -11.87 -15.83
N GLY A 32 -6.34 -11.03 -16.88
CA GLY A 32 -5.25 -10.19 -17.35
C GLY A 32 -5.21 -8.82 -16.67
N ILE A 33 -4.37 -7.93 -17.21
CA ILE A 33 -4.21 -6.57 -16.67
C ILE A 33 -5.51 -5.75 -16.76
N ARG A 34 -6.38 -6.06 -17.75
CA ARG A 34 -7.66 -5.36 -17.93
C ARG A 34 -8.69 -5.70 -16.85
N ASP A 35 -8.56 -6.89 -16.26
CA ASP A 35 -9.48 -7.42 -15.26
C ASP A 35 -8.88 -7.33 -13.85
N MET A 36 -7.79 -6.58 -13.69
CA MET A 36 -7.18 -6.33 -12.38
C MET A 36 -8.14 -5.55 -11.48
N ARG A 37 -8.15 -5.93 -10.23
CA ARG A 37 -8.92 -5.23 -9.21
C ARG A 37 -8.15 -4.03 -8.70
N PHE A 38 -8.72 -2.85 -8.88
CA PHE A 38 -8.15 -1.60 -8.43
C PHE A 38 -8.88 -1.07 -7.20
N GLY A 39 -8.14 -0.41 -6.31
CA GLY A 39 -8.69 0.28 -5.15
C GLY A 39 -9.49 1.53 -5.52
N ILE A 40 -10.19 2.08 -4.54
CA ILE A 40 -11.00 3.29 -4.72
C ILE A 40 -10.16 4.52 -5.11
N ASP A 41 -8.89 4.54 -4.72
CA ASP A 41 -7.91 5.57 -5.08
C ASP A 41 -7.62 5.63 -6.60
N ILE A 42 -7.94 4.55 -7.32
CA ILE A 42 -7.77 4.42 -8.77
C ILE A 42 -9.10 4.47 -9.52
N ARG A 43 -10.11 3.71 -9.05
CA ARG A 43 -11.42 3.68 -9.71
C ARG A 43 -12.33 4.82 -9.31
N GLY A 44 -12.05 5.46 -8.19
CA GLY A 44 -13.01 6.21 -7.43
C GLY A 44 -13.95 5.28 -6.68
N GLY A 45 -14.71 5.80 -5.74
CA GLY A 45 -15.65 5.00 -4.97
C GLY A 45 -15.56 5.25 -3.47
N VAL A 46 -16.11 4.31 -2.73
CA VAL A 46 -16.26 4.34 -1.28
C VAL A 46 -15.56 3.15 -0.66
N GLU A 47 -14.84 3.38 0.43
CA GLU A 47 -14.38 2.35 1.36
C GLU A 47 -14.87 2.70 2.75
N ALA A 48 -15.60 1.80 3.37
CA ALA A 48 -16.06 1.94 4.75
C ALA A 48 -15.60 0.74 5.59
N VAL A 49 -15.21 1.01 6.83
CA VAL A 49 -14.87 0.01 7.83
C VAL A 49 -15.91 0.06 8.93
N PHE A 50 -16.60 -1.05 9.12
CA PHE A 50 -17.63 -1.23 10.14
C PHE A 50 -17.06 -2.04 11.30
N GLU A 51 -17.05 -1.46 12.49
CA GLU A 51 -16.68 -2.16 13.73
C GLU A 51 -17.94 -2.51 14.53
N PRO A 52 -17.95 -3.66 15.24
CA PRO A 52 -19.04 -4.01 16.13
C PRO A 52 -19.15 -3.05 17.31
N ALA A 53 -20.31 -2.47 17.52
CA ALA A 53 -20.60 -1.59 18.63
C ALA A 53 -21.32 -2.31 19.78
N GLY A 54 -21.05 -1.91 21.01
CA GLY A 54 -21.76 -2.39 22.20
C GLY A 54 -21.45 -3.83 22.64
N LEU A 55 -20.59 -4.57 21.94
CA LEU A 55 -20.21 -5.93 22.32
C LEU A 55 -19.12 -5.93 23.40
N LYS A 56 -19.29 -6.80 24.43
CA LYS A 56 -18.27 -7.02 25.46
C LYS A 56 -17.13 -7.96 25.01
N THR A 57 -17.37 -8.76 24.00
CA THR A 57 -16.42 -9.73 23.40
C THR A 57 -16.43 -9.58 21.89
N LYS A 58 -15.32 -9.92 21.24
CA LYS A 58 -15.28 -9.92 19.76
C LYS A 58 -16.34 -10.87 19.18
N PRO A 59 -16.97 -10.50 18.05
CA PRO A 59 -17.92 -11.35 17.38
C PRO A 59 -17.24 -12.64 16.89
N THR A 60 -18.03 -13.70 16.81
CA THR A 60 -17.56 -14.98 16.24
C THR A 60 -17.47 -14.86 14.72
N LYS A 61 -16.75 -15.78 14.09
CA LYS A 61 -16.66 -15.86 12.64
C LYS A 61 -18.04 -15.97 11.99
N GLU A 62 -18.90 -16.82 12.55
CA GLU A 62 -20.28 -17.03 12.05
C GLU A 62 -21.10 -15.74 12.14
N GLN A 63 -20.94 -14.97 13.20
CA GLN A 63 -21.63 -13.68 13.36
C GLN A 63 -21.14 -12.63 12.33
N LEU A 64 -19.83 -12.59 12.09
CA LEU A 64 -19.26 -11.69 11.06
C LEU A 64 -19.69 -12.09 9.65
N GLU A 65 -19.76 -13.37 9.35
CA GLU A 65 -20.26 -13.88 8.07
C GLU A 65 -21.74 -13.53 7.87
N MET A 66 -22.59 -13.69 8.92
CA MET A 66 -24.01 -13.26 8.84
C MET A 66 -24.13 -11.74 8.62
N ALA A 67 -23.31 -10.94 9.31
CA ALA A 67 -23.32 -9.48 9.12
C ALA A 67 -22.87 -9.11 7.70
N ARG A 68 -21.87 -9.79 7.16
CA ARG A 68 -21.45 -9.62 5.75
C ARG A 68 -22.60 -9.91 4.79
N ASP A 69 -23.29 -11.04 4.97
CA ASP A 69 -24.38 -11.45 4.08
C ASP A 69 -25.55 -10.43 4.09
N VAL A 70 -25.84 -9.85 5.27
CA VAL A 70 -26.83 -8.75 5.39
C VAL A 70 -26.36 -7.51 4.64
N ILE A 71 -25.10 -7.09 4.82
CA ILE A 71 -24.53 -5.93 4.11
C ILE A 71 -24.53 -6.16 2.60
N GLU A 72 -24.16 -7.36 2.13
CA GLU A 72 -24.21 -7.70 0.71
C GLU A 72 -25.64 -7.61 0.16
N THR A 73 -26.65 -8.08 0.92
CA THR A 73 -28.07 -8.00 0.53
C THR A 73 -28.54 -6.54 0.44
N ARG A 74 -28.08 -5.66 1.35
CA ARG A 74 -28.40 -4.22 1.29
C ARG A 74 -27.77 -3.53 0.10
N LEU A 75 -26.52 -3.88 -0.22
CA LEU A 75 -25.84 -3.38 -1.42
C LEU A 75 -26.55 -3.84 -2.70
N ASP A 76 -27.10 -5.08 -2.72
CA ASP A 76 -27.93 -5.57 -3.82
C ASP A 76 -29.23 -4.76 -3.96
N ALA A 77 -29.90 -4.44 -2.84
CA ALA A 77 -31.12 -3.63 -2.83
C ALA A 77 -30.85 -2.21 -3.35
N GLN A 78 -29.70 -1.63 -3.05
CA GLN A 78 -29.23 -0.34 -3.58
C GLN A 78 -28.68 -0.44 -5.02
N ASN A 79 -28.78 -1.60 -5.68
CA ASN A 79 -28.23 -1.87 -7.01
C ASN A 79 -26.71 -1.66 -7.14
N ILE A 80 -25.98 -1.79 -6.02
CA ILE A 80 -24.52 -1.71 -5.97
C ILE A 80 -23.94 -3.13 -6.14
N LEU A 81 -23.86 -3.57 -7.41
CA LEU A 81 -23.46 -4.94 -7.75
C LEU A 81 -21.95 -5.13 -7.82
N ASP A 82 -21.19 -4.09 -8.19
CA ASP A 82 -19.72 -4.13 -8.23
C ASP A 82 -19.15 -3.70 -6.87
N ARG A 83 -19.07 -4.65 -5.94
CA ARG A 83 -18.66 -4.42 -4.55
C ARG A 83 -17.69 -5.46 -4.03
N GLU A 84 -16.99 -5.10 -2.98
CA GLU A 84 -16.17 -6.00 -2.19
C GLU A 84 -16.57 -5.88 -0.72
N VAL A 85 -16.99 -6.98 -0.14
CA VAL A 85 -17.26 -7.07 1.30
C VAL A 85 -16.29 -8.10 1.90
N THR A 86 -15.38 -7.63 2.75
CA THR A 86 -14.33 -8.45 3.34
C THR A 86 -14.44 -8.47 4.85
N VAL A 87 -14.35 -9.65 5.45
CA VAL A 87 -14.32 -9.83 6.91
C VAL A 87 -12.87 -9.88 7.39
N ASP A 88 -12.49 -9.01 8.31
CA ASP A 88 -11.25 -9.13 9.07
C ASP A 88 -11.51 -9.88 10.40
N GLU A 89 -11.37 -11.19 10.39
CA GLU A 89 -11.58 -12.04 11.57
C GLU A 89 -10.66 -11.67 12.75
N LYS A 90 -9.46 -11.08 12.48
CA LYS A 90 -8.50 -10.70 13.53
C LYS A 90 -8.89 -9.40 14.20
N ALA A 91 -9.35 -8.44 13.45
CA ALA A 91 -9.86 -7.17 13.98
C ALA A 91 -11.28 -7.35 14.52
N GLY A 92 -12.12 -8.11 13.84
CA GLY A 92 -13.55 -8.28 14.08
C GLY A 92 -14.38 -7.30 13.25
N ASP A 93 -13.81 -6.77 12.17
CA ASP A 93 -14.36 -5.68 11.37
C ASP A 93 -14.87 -6.20 10.02
N ILE A 94 -15.78 -5.45 9.41
CA ILE A 94 -16.23 -5.67 8.03
C ILE A 94 -15.81 -4.47 7.18
N ILE A 95 -15.08 -4.74 6.11
CA ILE A 95 -14.61 -3.74 5.17
C ILE A 95 -15.45 -3.83 3.91
N VAL A 96 -16.11 -2.74 3.57
CA VAL A 96 -16.97 -2.62 2.38
C VAL A 96 -16.31 -1.65 1.41
N ARG A 97 -16.19 -2.07 0.15
CA ARG A 97 -15.68 -1.24 -0.94
C ARG A 97 -16.61 -1.35 -2.13
N PHE A 98 -16.95 -0.23 -2.71
CA PHE A 98 -17.72 -0.19 -3.95
C PHE A 98 -17.36 1.02 -4.79
N PRO A 99 -17.35 0.89 -6.15
CA PRO A 99 -17.13 2.02 -7.03
C PRO A 99 -18.36 2.91 -7.06
N TRP A 100 -18.12 4.19 -7.28
CA TRP A 100 -19.14 5.19 -7.52
C TRP A 100 -18.99 5.68 -8.97
N LYS A 101 -20.10 5.79 -9.71
CA LYS A 101 -20.09 6.26 -11.09
C LYS A 101 -20.30 7.77 -11.14
N SER A 102 -19.45 8.46 -11.92
CA SER A 102 -19.47 9.92 -12.04
C SER A 102 -20.72 10.50 -12.72
N ASP A 103 -21.52 9.67 -13.37
CA ASP A 103 -22.81 10.02 -14.02
C ASP A 103 -24.04 9.85 -13.10
N GLU A 104 -23.85 9.22 -11.95
CA GLU A 104 -24.88 9.11 -10.89
C GLU A 104 -24.87 10.39 -10.03
N LYS A 105 -25.56 11.44 -10.52
CA LYS A 105 -25.60 12.74 -9.82
C LYS A 105 -26.40 12.72 -8.51
N ASP A 106 -27.29 11.76 -8.35
CA ASP A 106 -28.18 11.62 -7.20
C ASP A 106 -27.69 10.58 -6.17
N PHE A 107 -26.54 9.92 -6.42
CA PHE A 107 -25.98 8.94 -5.50
C PHE A 107 -25.23 9.65 -4.37
N ASP A 108 -25.74 9.47 -3.14
CA ASP A 108 -25.11 9.96 -1.92
C ASP A 108 -24.36 8.80 -1.22
N PRO A 109 -23.02 8.73 -1.37
CA PRO A 109 -22.24 7.64 -0.78
C PRO A 109 -22.27 7.62 0.75
N GLU A 110 -22.52 8.76 1.37
CA GLU A 110 -22.54 8.90 2.84
C GLU A 110 -23.81 8.30 3.41
N THR A 111 -24.96 8.61 2.82
CA THR A 111 -26.23 7.99 3.17
C THR A 111 -26.20 6.48 2.92
N ALA A 112 -25.61 6.03 1.79
CA ALA A 112 -25.46 4.61 1.51
C ALA A 112 -24.67 3.86 2.58
N ILE A 113 -23.54 4.46 3.07
CA ILE A 113 -22.74 3.87 4.16
C ILE A 113 -23.56 3.79 5.46
N GLN A 114 -24.29 4.83 5.80
CA GLN A 114 -25.08 4.88 7.03
C GLN A 114 -26.14 3.77 7.02
N GLU A 115 -26.88 3.63 5.95
CA GLU A 115 -27.90 2.60 5.78
C GLU A 115 -27.35 1.17 5.87
N LEU A 116 -26.10 0.94 5.43
CA LEU A 116 -25.44 -0.37 5.53
C LEU A 116 -25.19 -0.79 6.98
N GLY A 117 -24.91 0.18 7.87
CA GLY A 117 -24.59 -0.06 9.28
C GLY A 117 -25.80 -0.15 10.21
N GLU A 118 -27.00 0.24 9.76
CA GLU A 118 -28.22 0.21 10.57
C GLU A 118 -28.58 -1.21 11.04
N MET A 119 -29.07 -1.36 12.27
CA MET A 119 -29.50 -2.68 12.78
C MET A 119 -30.65 -3.26 11.97
N ALA A 120 -31.65 -2.42 11.63
CA ALA A 120 -32.87 -2.77 10.92
C ALA A 120 -33.64 -3.94 11.58
N GLU A 121 -33.71 -3.93 12.91
CA GLU A 121 -34.47 -4.95 13.67
C GLU A 121 -35.96 -4.62 13.68
N LEU A 122 -36.73 -5.26 12.80
CA LEU A 122 -38.18 -5.17 12.82
C LEU A 122 -38.74 -5.92 14.03
N THR A 123 -39.54 -5.26 14.86
CA THR A 123 -40.22 -5.88 16.01
C THR A 123 -41.66 -5.47 16.08
N PHE A 124 -42.53 -6.45 16.43
CA PHE A 124 -43.95 -6.25 16.73
C PHE A 124 -44.12 -6.36 18.24
N ARG A 125 -44.48 -5.25 18.86
CA ARG A 125 -44.55 -5.14 20.34
C ARG A 125 -45.98 -4.83 20.78
N GLY A 126 -46.36 -5.32 21.96
CA GLY A 126 -47.59 -4.89 22.65
C GLY A 126 -47.42 -3.53 23.32
N GLU A 127 -48.49 -3.05 23.97
CA GLU A 127 -48.47 -1.79 24.75
C GLU A 127 -47.49 -1.85 25.91
N ASP A 128 -47.21 -3.03 26.45
CA ASP A 128 -46.27 -3.33 27.49
C ASP A 128 -44.81 -3.49 27.02
N ASN A 129 -44.54 -3.16 25.75
CA ASN A 129 -43.25 -3.37 25.08
C ASN A 129 -42.83 -4.84 24.94
N THR A 130 -43.71 -5.81 25.21
CA THR A 130 -43.41 -7.23 24.98
C THR A 130 -43.27 -7.49 23.47
N VAL A 131 -42.13 -8.05 23.05
CA VAL A 131 -41.88 -8.43 21.63
C VAL A 131 -42.59 -9.76 21.34
N TYR A 132 -43.52 -9.77 20.44
CA TYR A 132 -44.27 -10.95 19.99
C TYR A 132 -43.70 -11.57 18.73
N VAL A 133 -43.31 -10.75 17.75
CA VAL A 133 -42.80 -11.18 16.45
C VAL A 133 -41.57 -10.34 16.09
N LYS A 134 -40.62 -10.94 15.40
CA LYS A 134 -39.40 -10.28 14.95
C LYS A 134 -39.28 -10.31 13.42
N GLY A 135 -38.46 -9.47 12.83
CA GLY A 135 -38.15 -9.48 11.41
C GLY A 135 -37.70 -10.85 10.87
N SER A 136 -37.01 -11.64 11.67
CA SER A 136 -36.61 -13.03 11.31
C SER A 136 -37.78 -14.01 11.16
N ASP A 137 -38.98 -13.64 11.59
CA ASP A 137 -40.20 -14.40 11.39
C ASP A 137 -40.92 -14.02 10.08
N VAL A 138 -40.49 -12.97 9.38
CA VAL A 138 -40.98 -12.52 8.05
C VAL A 138 -40.19 -13.28 6.97
N SER A 139 -40.90 -13.80 5.96
CA SER A 139 -40.30 -14.49 4.81
C SER A 139 -40.06 -13.56 3.62
N LYS A 140 -40.93 -12.57 3.46
CA LYS A 140 -40.91 -11.63 2.34
C LYS A 140 -41.64 -10.34 2.71
N SER A 141 -41.12 -9.24 2.22
CA SER A 141 -41.75 -7.93 2.24
C SER A 141 -41.85 -7.37 0.82
N GLN A 142 -42.93 -6.67 0.50
CA GLN A 142 -43.12 -6.02 -0.80
C GLN A 142 -44.01 -4.79 -0.69
N VAL A 143 -43.77 -3.82 -1.57
CA VAL A 143 -44.64 -2.64 -1.68
C VAL A 143 -45.95 -3.02 -2.34
N ALA A 144 -47.03 -2.57 -1.77
CA ALA A 144 -48.38 -2.73 -2.30
C ALA A 144 -49.17 -1.40 -2.21
N VAL A 145 -50.35 -1.36 -2.79
CA VAL A 145 -51.28 -0.22 -2.70
C VAL A 145 -52.58 -0.73 -2.10
N ASP A 146 -53.00 -0.07 -1.03
CA ASP A 146 -54.29 -0.44 -0.37
C ASP A 146 -55.51 -0.01 -1.16
N GLN A 147 -56.72 -0.39 -0.68
CA GLN A 147 -57.98 -0.05 -1.32
C GLN A 147 -58.25 1.47 -1.40
N GLN A 148 -57.56 2.28 -0.62
CA GLN A 148 -57.62 3.74 -0.62
C GLN A 148 -56.52 4.39 -1.48
N ASN A 149 -55.82 3.59 -2.30
CA ASN A 149 -54.72 4.04 -3.17
C ASN A 149 -53.50 4.65 -2.39
N ARG A 150 -53.24 4.16 -1.17
CA ARG A 150 -52.10 4.54 -0.36
C ARG A 150 -51.04 3.45 -0.41
N TYR A 151 -49.77 3.83 -0.37
CA TYR A 151 -48.67 2.88 -0.32
C TYR A 151 -48.59 2.18 1.03
N VAL A 152 -48.44 0.86 1.00
CA VAL A 152 -48.31 -0.02 2.16
C VAL A 152 -47.21 -1.02 1.93
N VAL A 153 -46.63 -1.55 3.03
CA VAL A 153 -45.66 -2.65 2.96
C VAL A 153 -46.38 -3.94 3.38
N GLU A 154 -46.61 -4.82 2.40
CA GLU A 154 -47.19 -6.15 2.63
C GLU A 154 -46.10 -7.09 3.16
N LEU A 155 -46.39 -7.77 4.26
CA LEU A 155 -45.52 -8.75 4.89
C LEU A 155 -46.11 -10.15 4.73
N GLU A 156 -45.24 -11.11 4.39
CA GLU A 156 -45.53 -12.53 4.39
C GLU A 156 -44.64 -13.22 5.43
N PHE A 157 -45.27 -13.90 6.39
CA PHE A 157 -44.57 -14.54 7.47
C PHE A 157 -44.09 -15.96 7.11
N THR A 158 -43.01 -16.41 7.70
CA THR A 158 -42.62 -17.84 7.69
C THR A 158 -43.71 -18.67 8.37
N SER A 159 -43.75 -19.98 8.12
CA SER A 159 -44.73 -20.88 8.78
C SER A 159 -44.68 -20.80 10.31
N LYS A 160 -43.51 -20.52 10.89
CA LYS A 160 -43.31 -20.32 12.33
C LYS A 160 -43.76 -18.91 12.74
N GLY A 161 -43.39 -17.92 11.96
CA GLY A 161 -43.83 -16.52 12.16
C GLY A 161 -45.32 -16.33 12.09
N ALA A 162 -45.98 -16.96 11.13
CA ALA A 162 -47.43 -16.92 10.99
C ALA A 162 -48.16 -17.43 12.24
N LYS A 163 -47.65 -18.51 12.87
CA LYS A 163 -48.18 -19.00 14.15
C LYS A 163 -48.01 -17.99 15.27
N LYS A 164 -46.77 -17.45 15.42
CA LYS A 164 -46.49 -16.42 16.43
C LYS A 164 -47.37 -15.17 16.23
N PHE A 165 -47.52 -14.74 14.96
CA PHE A 165 -48.33 -13.57 14.63
C PHE A 165 -49.81 -13.83 14.92
N ALA A 166 -50.32 -15.04 14.63
CA ALA A 166 -51.70 -15.42 14.99
C ALA A 166 -51.93 -15.44 16.50
N ASP A 167 -50.94 -15.98 17.27
CA ASP A 167 -51.04 -16.01 18.74
C ASP A 167 -50.91 -14.59 19.33
N ALA A 168 -50.06 -13.73 18.74
CA ALA A 168 -49.91 -12.35 19.12
C ALA A 168 -51.21 -11.55 18.85
N THR A 169 -51.76 -11.68 17.66
CA THR A 169 -53.00 -10.98 17.31
C THR A 169 -54.22 -11.49 18.11
N GLU A 170 -54.26 -12.76 18.51
CA GLU A 170 -55.27 -13.29 19.40
C GLU A 170 -55.20 -12.66 20.79
N LYS A 171 -53.98 -12.50 21.34
CA LYS A 171 -53.76 -11.87 22.67
C LYS A 171 -54.02 -10.38 22.69
N LEU A 172 -53.80 -9.69 21.57
CA LEU A 172 -53.86 -8.24 21.47
C LEU A 172 -55.17 -7.74 20.83
N VAL A 173 -56.21 -8.60 20.72
CA VAL A 173 -57.51 -8.16 20.19
C VAL A 173 -58.05 -6.97 21.00
N GLY A 174 -58.36 -5.86 20.31
CA GLY A 174 -58.81 -4.60 20.92
C GLY A 174 -57.70 -3.71 21.46
N GLN A 175 -56.45 -4.14 21.36
CA GLN A 175 -55.27 -3.35 21.75
C GLN A 175 -54.44 -2.95 20.52
N THR A 176 -53.47 -2.08 20.72
CA THR A 176 -52.56 -1.68 19.65
C THR A 176 -51.35 -2.61 19.56
N MET A 177 -50.96 -2.96 18.34
CA MET A 177 -49.72 -3.63 18.04
C MET A 177 -48.76 -2.61 17.44
N ARG A 178 -47.72 -2.27 18.20
CA ARG A 178 -46.70 -1.29 17.79
C ARG A 178 -45.65 -1.98 16.94
N ILE A 179 -45.38 -1.46 15.77
CA ILE A 179 -44.37 -1.95 14.82
C ILE A 179 -43.19 -0.99 14.87
N TYR A 180 -42.06 -1.49 15.30
CA TYR A 180 -40.81 -0.72 15.39
C TYR A 180 -39.79 -1.24 14.38
N MET A 181 -39.04 -0.33 13.78
CA MET A 181 -37.76 -0.59 13.16
C MET A 181 -36.72 -0.02 14.10
N ASP A 182 -35.87 -0.89 14.67
CA ASP A 182 -35.01 -0.56 15.81
C ASP A 182 -35.82 0.00 16.99
N GLU A 183 -35.64 1.25 17.37
CA GLU A 183 -36.42 1.92 18.41
C GLU A 183 -37.41 2.97 17.83
N GLU A 184 -37.49 3.09 16.51
CA GLU A 184 -38.40 4.01 15.83
C GLU A 184 -39.77 3.37 15.60
N LEU A 185 -40.85 4.05 16.00
CA LEU A 185 -42.20 3.59 15.79
C LEU A 185 -42.67 3.84 14.35
N ILE A 186 -42.74 2.79 13.55
CA ILE A 186 -43.15 2.87 12.14
C ILE A 186 -44.69 2.90 11.98
N SER A 187 -45.37 2.07 12.76
CA SER A 187 -46.83 1.96 12.67
C SER A 187 -47.42 1.47 13.98
N ASN A 188 -48.71 1.84 14.24
CA ASN A 188 -49.36 1.52 15.49
C ASN A 188 -50.84 1.08 15.24
N PRO A 189 -51.11 -0.01 14.47
CA PRO A 189 -52.44 -0.49 14.15
C PRO A 189 -53.14 -1.09 15.35
N THR A 190 -54.48 -0.92 15.43
CA THR A 190 -55.30 -1.65 16.39
C THR A 190 -55.62 -3.03 15.83
N VAL A 191 -55.45 -4.07 16.64
CA VAL A 191 -55.75 -5.44 16.27
C VAL A 191 -57.26 -5.71 16.40
N ASN A 192 -57.97 -5.83 15.25
CA ASN A 192 -59.42 -6.02 15.25
C ASN A 192 -59.85 -7.48 15.43
N ALA A 193 -58.99 -8.44 15.01
CA ALA A 193 -59.27 -9.87 15.11
C ALA A 193 -57.99 -10.69 15.01
N LYS A 194 -58.06 -11.98 15.39
CA LYS A 194 -56.99 -12.94 15.17
C LYS A 194 -56.69 -13.10 13.68
N ILE A 195 -55.44 -12.93 13.26
CA ILE A 195 -55.00 -13.03 11.87
C ILE A 195 -54.29 -14.37 11.67
N THR A 196 -54.90 -15.31 10.95
CA THR A 196 -54.34 -16.64 10.71
C THR A 196 -53.77 -16.81 9.29
N GLY A 197 -53.93 -15.81 8.42
CA GLY A 197 -53.52 -15.88 7.00
C GLY A 197 -52.05 -15.76 6.72
N GLY A 198 -51.20 -15.52 7.75
CA GLY A 198 -49.75 -15.39 7.58
C GLY A 198 -49.32 -14.15 6.78
N LYS A 199 -50.17 -13.15 6.65
CA LYS A 199 -49.94 -11.86 5.97
C LYS A 199 -50.31 -10.70 6.88
N ALA A 200 -49.60 -9.61 6.78
CA ALA A 200 -49.87 -8.34 7.42
C ALA A 200 -49.51 -7.17 6.51
N GLU A 201 -50.05 -5.99 6.79
CA GLU A 201 -49.75 -4.77 6.06
C GLU A 201 -49.26 -3.71 7.06
N ILE A 202 -48.13 -3.05 6.75
CA ILE A 202 -47.69 -1.86 7.46
C ILE A 202 -48.20 -0.66 6.68
N THR A 203 -49.01 0.15 7.33
CA THR A 203 -49.64 1.35 6.77
C THR A 203 -48.96 2.61 7.33
N GLY A 204 -49.17 3.76 6.67
CA GLY A 204 -48.67 5.04 7.12
C GLY A 204 -47.51 5.60 6.29
N MET A 205 -47.14 4.96 5.19
CA MET A 205 -46.09 5.41 4.29
C MET A 205 -46.51 6.66 3.53
N ALA A 206 -45.66 7.68 3.52
CA ALA A 206 -45.94 8.95 2.83
C ALA A 206 -45.67 8.87 1.33
N SER A 207 -44.78 7.98 0.89
CA SER A 207 -44.37 7.81 -0.52
C SER A 207 -44.12 6.35 -0.90
N GLN A 208 -44.03 6.08 -2.21
CA GLN A 208 -43.59 4.78 -2.72
C GLN A 208 -42.14 4.49 -2.33
N GLU A 209 -41.32 5.51 -2.33
CA GLU A 209 -39.89 5.40 -2.00
C GLU A 209 -39.69 4.98 -0.53
N GLU A 210 -40.44 5.60 0.39
CA GLU A 210 -40.41 5.22 1.82
C GLU A 210 -40.86 3.77 2.03
N ALA A 211 -41.94 3.35 1.35
CA ALA A 211 -42.41 1.97 1.40
C ALA A 211 -41.39 0.99 0.83
N GLN A 212 -40.69 1.38 -0.25
CA GLN A 212 -39.62 0.56 -0.85
C GLN A 212 -38.44 0.42 0.10
N ASN A 213 -37.95 1.52 0.65
CA ASN A 213 -36.83 1.51 1.61
C ASN A 213 -37.14 0.63 2.84
N LEU A 214 -38.33 0.75 3.38
CA LEU A 214 -38.78 -0.11 4.50
C LEU A 214 -38.85 -1.58 4.10
N SER A 215 -39.40 -1.89 2.93
CA SER A 215 -39.47 -3.24 2.40
C SER A 215 -38.07 -3.85 2.21
N ASP A 216 -37.14 -3.09 1.66
CA ASP A 216 -35.75 -3.53 1.43
C ASP A 216 -34.98 -3.76 2.74
N LYS A 217 -35.14 -2.88 3.73
CA LYS A 217 -34.59 -3.08 5.09
C LYS A 217 -35.14 -4.36 5.74
N ILE A 218 -36.45 -4.65 5.61
CA ILE A 218 -37.04 -5.87 6.15
C ILE A 218 -36.50 -7.11 5.43
N ASN A 219 -36.40 -7.08 4.10
CA ASN A 219 -35.93 -8.21 3.29
C ASN A 219 -34.43 -8.49 3.50
N SER A 220 -33.63 -7.45 3.73
CA SER A 220 -32.21 -7.62 4.01
C SER A 220 -31.93 -8.25 5.39
N GLY A 221 -32.89 -8.14 6.30
CA GLY A 221 -32.78 -8.67 7.67
C GLY A 221 -31.99 -7.76 8.60
N ALA A 222 -32.04 -8.11 9.89
CA ALA A 222 -31.31 -7.41 10.94
C ALA A 222 -29.86 -7.86 11.03
N LEU A 223 -28.95 -6.93 11.31
CA LEU A 223 -27.58 -7.26 11.68
C LEU A 223 -27.53 -8.04 13.01
N PRO A 224 -26.59 -8.98 13.17
CA PRO A 224 -26.49 -9.76 14.41
C PRO A 224 -25.98 -8.96 15.60
N PHE A 225 -25.45 -7.77 15.37
CA PHE A 225 -25.00 -6.77 16.36
C PHE A 225 -24.97 -5.39 15.71
N SER A 226 -25.01 -4.33 16.54
CA SER A 226 -24.87 -2.96 16.04
C SER A 226 -23.48 -2.74 15.46
N MET A 227 -23.40 -2.02 14.36
CA MET A 227 -22.15 -1.68 13.69
C MET A 227 -22.02 -0.16 13.60
N GLU A 228 -20.82 0.34 13.88
CA GLU A 228 -20.48 1.75 13.71
C GLU A 228 -19.42 1.87 12.61
N THR A 229 -19.58 2.87 11.76
CA THR A 229 -18.60 3.21 10.75
C THR A 229 -17.46 3.96 11.42
N THR A 230 -16.31 3.32 11.53
CA THR A 230 -15.14 3.87 12.23
C THR A 230 -14.16 4.55 11.28
N ASN A 231 -14.18 4.17 10.03
CA ASN A 231 -13.37 4.76 8.99
C ASN A 231 -14.14 4.71 7.67
N TYR A 232 -14.18 5.82 6.94
CA TYR A 232 -14.57 5.79 5.55
C TYR A 232 -13.80 6.78 4.70
N ASN A 233 -13.58 6.40 3.45
CA ASN A 233 -12.91 7.19 2.45
C ASN A 233 -13.77 7.22 1.18
N THR A 234 -13.93 8.40 0.61
CA THR A 234 -14.62 8.59 -0.67
C THR A 234 -13.73 9.34 -1.62
N ILE A 235 -13.58 8.84 -2.84
CA ILE A 235 -12.74 9.44 -3.88
C ILE A 235 -13.53 9.54 -5.18
N SER A 236 -13.53 10.73 -5.77
CA SER A 236 -14.21 10.97 -7.05
C SER A 236 -13.61 10.12 -8.19
N PRO A 237 -14.44 9.46 -9.02
CA PRO A 237 -13.99 8.62 -10.14
C PRO A 237 -13.15 9.36 -11.17
N THR A 238 -13.41 10.64 -11.38
CA THR A 238 -12.64 11.47 -12.33
C THR A 238 -11.19 11.62 -11.89
N LEU A 239 -10.95 11.73 -10.59
CA LEU A 239 -9.60 11.82 -10.02
C LEU A 239 -8.87 10.48 -10.15
N GLY A 240 -9.54 9.37 -9.85
CA GLY A 240 -8.95 8.03 -9.93
C GLY A 240 -8.52 7.63 -11.34
N ASN A 241 -9.36 7.82 -12.35
CA ASN A 241 -9.05 7.48 -13.74
C ASN A 241 -7.87 8.29 -14.29
N LYS A 242 -7.76 9.59 -13.94
CA LYS A 242 -6.58 10.40 -14.28
C LYS A 242 -5.30 9.83 -13.66
N ALA A 243 -5.39 9.38 -12.41
CA ALA A 243 -4.25 8.82 -11.68
C ALA A 243 -3.80 7.48 -12.29
N LEU A 244 -4.70 6.59 -12.67
CA LEU A 244 -4.36 5.32 -13.32
C LEU A 244 -3.60 5.54 -14.63
N ASN A 245 -4.10 6.42 -15.51
CA ASN A 245 -3.46 6.73 -16.78
C ASN A 245 -2.07 7.34 -16.59
N ALA A 246 -1.91 8.21 -15.61
CA ALA A 246 -0.63 8.81 -15.27
C ALA A 246 0.36 7.77 -14.75
N MET A 247 -0.07 6.85 -13.87
CA MET A 247 0.79 5.80 -13.35
C MET A 247 1.16 4.75 -14.41
N ALA A 248 0.26 4.44 -15.35
CA ALA A 248 0.57 3.60 -16.51
C ALA A 248 1.65 4.24 -17.38
N LEU A 249 1.52 5.55 -17.69
CA LEU A 249 2.54 6.31 -18.41
C LEU A 249 3.89 6.31 -17.66
N ALA A 250 3.87 6.50 -16.33
CA ALA A 250 5.08 6.43 -15.51
C ALA A 250 5.75 5.05 -15.60
N ALA A 251 4.97 3.97 -15.56
CA ALA A 251 5.47 2.61 -15.73
C ALA A 251 6.13 2.38 -17.07
N GLU A 252 5.51 2.82 -18.17
CA GLU A 252 6.06 2.70 -19.53
C GLU A 252 7.38 3.46 -19.66
N ILE A 253 7.42 4.73 -19.24
CA ILE A 253 8.62 5.57 -19.29
C ILE A 253 9.74 4.95 -18.44
N ALA A 254 9.46 4.54 -17.21
CA ALA A 254 10.44 3.93 -16.31
C ALA A 254 11.01 2.63 -16.90
N LEU A 255 10.16 1.77 -17.47
CA LEU A 255 10.57 0.52 -18.10
C LEU A 255 11.47 0.78 -19.31
N VAL A 256 11.07 1.70 -20.21
CA VAL A 256 11.84 2.04 -21.42
C VAL A 256 13.20 2.62 -21.04
N LEU A 257 13.25 3.59 -20.13
CA LEU A 257 14.50 4.22 -19.71
C LEU A 257 15.44 3.22 -19.01
N THR A 258 14.89 2.34 -18.18
CA THR A 258 15.66 1.26 -17.53
C THR A 258 16.22 0.30 -18.55
N CYS A 259 15.44 -0.13 -19.54
CA CYS A 259 15.90 -0.98 -20.63
C CYS A 259 16.98 -0.31 -21.49
N LEU A 260 16.80 0.96 -21.85
CA LEU A 260 17.80 1.73 -22.59
C LEU A 260 19.13 1.81 -21.83
N PHE A 261 19.07 2.12 -20.53
CA PHE A 261 20.26 2.13 -19.68
C PHE A 261 20.96 0.75 -19.67
N MET A 262 20.20 -0.34 -19.46
CA MET A 262 20.75 -1.68 -19.40
C MET A 262 21.42 -2.10 -20.71
N ILE A 263 20.80 -1.82 -21.84
CA ILE A 263 21.35 -2.14 -23.18
C ILE A 263 22.62 -1.32 -23.43
N ALA A 264 22.57 -0.03 -23.19
CA ALA A 264 23.70 0.88 -23.40
C ALA A 264 24.89 0.51 -22.53
N TRP A 265 24.67 0.14 -21.27
CA TRP A 265 25.73 -0.09 -20.30
C TRP A 265 26.27 -1.54 -20.32
N TYR A 266 25.39 -2.54 -20.40
CA TYR A 266 25.74 -3.96 -20.29
C TYR A 266 25.71 -4.71 -21.63
N ARG A 267 25.25 -4.10 -22.72
CA ARG A 267 25.18 -4.68 -24.07
C ARG A 267 24.33 -5.97 -24.10
N LEU A 268 24.92 -7.12 -24.49
CA LEU A 268 24.18 -8.39 -24.60
C LEU A 268 23.52 -8.82 -23.27
N PRO A 269 24.20 -8.87 -22.13
CA PRO A 269 23.56 -9.08 -20.82
C PRO A 269 22.40 -8.09 -20.56
N GLY A 270 22.53 -6.83 -21.00
CA GLY A 270 21.47 -5.83 -20.89
C GLY A 270 20.22 -6.17 -21.72
N VAL A 271 20.38 -6.63 -22.96
CA VAL A 271 19.27 -7.10 -23.80
C VAL A 271 18.54 -8.29 -23.12
N ILE A 272 19.30 -9.24 -22.58
CA ILE A 272 18.72 -10.38 -21.87
C ILE A 272 17.97 -9.89 -20.60
N SER A 273 18.53 -8.92 -19.90
CA SER A 273 17.90 -8.31 -18.73
C SER A 273 16.54 -7.67 -19.08
N CYS A 274 16.43 -6.96 -20.22
CA CYS A 274 15.17 -6.38 -20.66
C CYS A 274 14.11 -7.45 -20.95
N LEU A 275 14.49 -8.55 -21.59
CA LEU A 275 13.57 -9.65 -21.86
C LEU A 275 13.12 -10.35 -20.57
N THR A 276 14.03 -10.54 -19.62
CA THR A 276 13.66 -11.12 -18.32
C THR A 276 12.87 -10.17 -17.45
N LEU A 277 13.07 -8.85 -17.59
CA LEU A 277 12.25 -7.85 -16.96
C LEU A 277 10.81 -7.86 -17.47
N ALA A 278 10.61 -7.96 -18.80
CA ALA A 278 9.28 -8.13 -19.39
C ALA A 278 8.59 -9.41 -18.88
N PHE A 279 9.33 -10.51 -18.78
CA PHE A 279 8.83 -11.75 -18.19
C PHE A 279 8.45 -11.60 -16.71
N GLN A 280 9.27 -10.88 -15.93
CA GLN A 280 9.00 -10.61 -14.52
C GLN A 280 7.73 -9.79 -14.33
N VAL A 281 7.58 -8.68 -15.09
CA VAL A 281 6.39 -7.83 -15.01
C VAL A 281 5.14 -8.64 -15.38
N ALA A 282 5.22 -9.46 -16.43
CA ALA A 282 4.10 -10.32 -16.83
C ALA A 282 3.70 -11.32 -15.72
N LEU A 283 4.68 -12.01 -15.12
CA LEU A 283 4.41 -12.92 -14.01
C LEU A 283 3.85 -12.18 -12.79
N GLN A 284 4.35 -10.98 -12.50
CA GLN A 284 3.90 -10.18 -11.36
C GLN A 284 2.45 -9.73 -11.56
N VAL A 285 2.08 -9.29 -12.76
CA VAL A 285 0.69 -8.99 -13.13
C VAL A 285 -0.21 -10.21 -12.90
N LEU A 286 0.19 -11.40 -13.36
CA LEU A 286 -0.61 -12.62 -13.19
C LEU A 286 -0.75 -13.04 -11.72
N VAL A 287 0.32 -12.97 -10.93
CA VAL A 287 0.28 -13.32 -9.50
C VAL A 287 -0.64 -12.38 -8.72
N ILE A 288 -0.86 -11.16 -9.21
CA ILE A 288 -1.76 -10.18 -8.62
C ILE A 288 -3.18 -10.34 -9.16
N SER A 289 -3.34 -10.47 -10.49
CA SER A 289 -4.65 -10.47 -11.14
C SER A 289 -5.44 -11.77 -10.95
N VAL A 290 -4.77 -12.93 -10.90
CA VAL A 290 -5.46 -14.22 -10.76
C VAL A 290 -6.17 -14.35 -9.39
N PRO A 291 -5.52 -14.05 -8.24
CA PRO A 291 -6.18 -14.05 -6.94
C PRO A 291 -7.07 -12.82 -6.70
N GLN A 292 -7.14 -11.88 -7.64
CA GLN A 292 -7.90 -10.64 -7.54
C GLN A 292 -7.50 -9.77 -6.33
N TYR A 293 -6.20 -9.66 -6.06
CA TYR A 293 -5.72 -8.72 -5.05
C TYR A 293 -5.96 -7.28 -5.48
N THR A 294 -6.51 -6.48 -4.58
CA THR A 294 -6.80 -5.07 -4.83
C THR A 294 -5.52 -4.26 -4.87
N ILE A 295 -5.28 -3.57 -5.99
CA ILE A 295 -4.12 -2.72 -6.22
C ILE A 295 -4.49 -1.25 -6.04
N THR A 296 -3.73 -0.56 -5.19
CA THR A 296 -3.83 0.87 -4.93
C THR A 296 -2.76 1.66 -5.70
N LEU A 297 -2.85 2.99 -5.72
CA LEU A 297 -1.84 3.85 -6.34
C LEU A 297 -0.42 3.61 -5.78
N PRO A 298 -0.21 3.52 -4.44
CA PRO A 298 1.08 3.08 -3.89
C PRO A 298 1.45 1.66 -4.33
N GLY A 299 0.48 0.76 -4.50
CA GLY A 299 0.72 -0.59 -5.03
C GLY A 299 1.28 -0.57 -6.46
N ILE A 300 0.76 0.30 -7.34
CA ILE A 300 1.32 0.48 -8.70
C ILE A 300 2.74 1.07 -8.59
N ALA A 301 2.96 2.06 -7.73
CA ALA A 301 4.31 2.58 -7.49
C ALA A 301 5.27 1.48 -7.02
N GLY A 302 4.81 0.55 -6.17
CA GLY A 302 5.55 -0.65 -5.76
C GLY A 302 5.87 -1.59 -6.92
N LEU A 303 4.96 -1.77 -7.89
CA LEU A 303 5.21 -2.53 -9.13
C LEU A 303 6.34 -1.89 -9.95
N ILE A 304 6.28 -0.58 -10.18
CA ILE A 304 7.29 0.16 -10.95
C ILE A 304 8.64 0.09 -10.24
N LEU A 305 8.66 0.28 -8.93
CA LEU A 305 9.86 0.21 -8.12
C LEU A 305 10.45 -1.20 -8.12
N SER A 306 9.62 -2.24 -8.01
CA SER A 306 10.08 -3.63 -8.06
C SER A 306 10.70 -3.98 -9.41
N ALA A 307 10.19 -3.42 -10.52
CA ALA A 307 10.79 -3.54 -11.84
C ALA A 307 12.18 -2.87 -11.89
N GLY A 308 12.34 -1.70 -11.28
CA GLY A 308 13.65 -1.04 -11.11
C GLY A 308 14.65 -1.88 -10.30
N MET A 309 14.20 -2.51 -9.21
CA MET A 309 15.02 -3.39 -8.37
C MET A 309 15.29 -4.75 -9.03
N ALA A 310 14.43 -5.22 -9.91
CA ALA A 310 14.60 -6.49 -10.62
C ALA A 310 15.86 -6.54 -11.48
N VAL A 311 16.29 -5.40 -11.96
CA VAL A 311 17.50 -5.27 -12.78
C VAL A 311 18.77 -5.44 -11.96
N ASP A 312 18.70 -5.23 -10.61
CA ASP A 312 19.86 -5.34 -9.72
C ASP A 312 20.52 -6.73 -9.80
N ALA A 313 19.74 -7.81 -9.77
CA ALA A 313 20.26 -9.16 -9.93
C ALA A 313 21.07 -9.32 -11.23
N ASN A 314 20.56 -8.78 -12.35
CA ASN A 314 21.24 -8.81 -13.63
C ASN A 314 22.48 -7.89 -13.69
N ILE A 315 22.45 -6.76 -13.00
CA ILE A 315 23.61 -5.87 -12.82
C ILE A 315 24.73 -6.61 -12.07
N ILE A 316 24.41 -7.25 -10.94
CA ILE A 316 25.38 -8.04 -10.15
C ILE A 316 26.00 -9.13 -11.02
N ILE A 317 25.19 -9.90 -11.71
CA ILE A 317 25.62 -11.00 -12.58
C ILE A 317 26.53 -10.45 -13.69
N SER A 318 26.15 -9.36 -14.33
CA SER A 318 26.89 -8.75 -15.43
C SER A 318 28.26 -8.21 -14.98
N GLU A 319 28.31 -7.58 -13.80
CA GLU A 319 29.58 -7.12 -13.22
C GLU A 319 30.52 -8.31 -12.87
N ARG A 320 29.96 -9.41 -12.30
CA ARG A 320 30.76 -10.62 -12.02
C ARG A 320 31.23 -11.31 -13.31
N ILE A 321 30.43 -11.32 -14.38
CA ILE A 321 30.89 -11.80 -15.69
C ILE A 321 32.03 -10.94 -16.23
N SER A 322 31.93 -9.61 -16.12
CA SER A 322 32.98 -8.68 -16.53
C SER A 322 34.28 -8.87 -15.73
N GLU A 323 34.18 -9.18 -14.42
CA GLU A 323 35.34 -9.51 -13.59
C GLU A 323 36.04 -10.81 -14.06
N GLU A 324 35.27 -11.84 -14.39
CA GLU A 324 35.81 -13.11 -14.89
C GLU A 324 36.43 -12.96 -16.27
N LEU A 325 35.86 -12.13 -17.17
CA LEU A 325 36.48 -11.80 -18.47
C LEU A 325 37.80 -11.03 -18.30
N LYS A 326 37.86 -10.11 -17.32
CA LYS A 326 39.12 -9.40 -17.02
C LYS A 326 40.25 -10.34 -16.56
N LYS A 327 39.88 -11.46 -15.90
CA LYS A 327 40.87 -12.51 -15.51
C LYS A 327 41.34 -13.37 -16.70
N GLY A 328 40.89 -13.12 -17.93
CA GLY A 328 41.25 -13.88 -19.12
C GLY A 328 40.43 -15.15 -19.33
N ASN A 329 39.35 -15.36 -18.59
CA ASN A 329 38.49 -16.51 -18.77
C ASN A 329 37.70 -16.41 -20.08
N SER A 330 37.47 -17.54 -20.76
CA SER A 330 36.59 -17.57 -21.92
C SER A 330 35.16 -17.12 -21.56
N VAL A 331 34.41 -16.58 -22.55
CA VAL A 331 33.05 -16.09 -22.33
C VAL A 331 32.15 -17.13 -21.66
N ARG A 332 32.23 -18.41 -22.05
CA ARG A 332 31.47 -19.49 -21.43
C ARG A 332 31.81 -19.69 -19.95
N THR A 333 33.11 -19.71 -19.66
CA THR A 333 33.61 -19.87 -18.28
C THR A 333 33.24 -18.66 -17.44
N ALA A 334 33.39 -17.47 -18.00
CA ALA A 334 33.04 -16.21 -17.35
C ALA A 334 31.54 -16.13 -17.00
N VAL A 335 30.66 -16.52 -17.94
CA VAL A 335 29.20 -16.57 -17.67
C VAL A 335 28.88 -17.61 -16.60
N LYS A 336 29.41 -18.84 -16.69
CA LYS A 336 29.19 -19.89 -15.68
C LYS A 336 29.63 -19.44 -14.28
N ASN A 337 30.83 -18.89 -14.17
CA ASN A 337 31.38 -18.45 -12.89
C ASN A 337 30.69 -17.18 -12.37
N GLY A 338 30.32 -16.26 -13.26
CA GLY A 338 29.61 -15.03 -12.93
C GLY A 338 28.29 -15.34 -12.22
N TYR A 339 27.45 -16.20 -12.80
CA TYR A 339 26.20 -16.64 -12.14
C TYR A 339 26.45 -17.35 -10.81
N LYS A 340 27.43 -18.25 -10.75
CA LYS A 340 27.75 -18.99 -9.50
C LYS A 340 28.17 -18.06 -8.38
N ARG A 341 29.01 -17.05 -8.67
CA ARG A 341 29.50 -16.08 -7.67
C ARG A 341 28.50 -15.02 -7.29
N ALA A 342 27.64 -14.62 -8.25
CA ALA A 342 26.60 -13.62 -8.01
C ALA A 342 25.45 -14.16 -7.14
N PHE A 343 25.14 -15.46 -7.24
CA PHE A 343 23.95 -16.07 -6.64
C PHE A 343 23.81 -15.79 -5.14
N SER A 344 24.88 -15.93 -4.37
CA SER A 344 24.85 -15.68 -2.91
C SER A 344 24.44 -14.24 -2.59
N SER A 345 25.08 -13.26 -3.25
CA SER A 345 24.79 -11.83 -3.00
C SER A 345 23.38 -11.44 -3.47
N VAL A 346 22.92 -12.01 -4.61
CA VAL A 346 21.54 -11.80 -5.09
C VAL A 346 20.53 -12.39 -4.12
N LEU A 347 20.77 -13.60 -3.61
CA LEU A 347 19.87 -14.24 -2.65
C LEU A 347 19.80 -13.45 -1.34
N ASP A 348 20.95 -13.05 -0.81
CA ASP A 348 21.03 -12.29 0.45
C ASP A 348 20.25 -10.97 0.37
N GLY A 349 20.38 -10.21 -0.73
CA GLY A 349 19.64 -8.96 -0.94
C GLY A 349 18.14 -9.18 -1.10
N ASN A 350 17.74 -10.21 -1.86
CA ASN A 350 16.32 -10.52 -2.03
C ASN A 350 15.67 -11.03 -0.73
N VAL A 351 16.35 -11.82 0.08
CA VAL A 351 15.83 -12.29 1.38
C VAL A 351 15.56 -11.13 2.32
N THR A 352 16.49 -10.16 2.43
CA THR A 352 16.27 -9.00 3.31
C THR A 352 15.10 -8.15 2.86
N THR A 353 14.97 -7.89 1.58
CA THR A 353 13.85 -7.13 1.02
C THR A 353 12.52 -7.90 1.16
N ALA A 354 12.52 -9.21 0.95
CA ALA A 354 11.33 -10.04 1.10
C ALA A 354 10.81 -10.06 2.55
N VAL A 355 11.70 -10.12 3.55
CA VAL A 355 11.29 -10.09 4.96
C VAL A 355 10.70 -8.74 5.33
N VAL A 356 11.32 -7.64 4.89
CA VAL A 356 10.79 -6.29 5.14
C VAL A 356 9.45 -6.08 4.46
N ALA A 357 9.30 -6.52 3.20
CA ALA A 357 8.02 -6.49 2.49
C ALA A 357 6.96 -7.38 3.17
N GLY A 358 7.35 -8.54 3.71
CA GLY A 358 6.49 -9.41 4.49
C GLY A 358 6.03 -8.78 5.82
N ILE A 359 6.93 -8.07 6.52
CA ILE A 359 6.57 -7.30 7.72
C ILE A 359 5.55 -6.21 7.37
N LEU A 360 5.76 -5.49 6.27
CA LEU A 360 4.84 -4.47 5.78
C LEU A 360 3.47 -5.05 5.42
N MET A 361 3.45 -6.25 4.82
CA MET A 361 2.21 -6.94 4.47
C MET A 361 1.43 -7.43 5.70
N VAL A 362 2.12 -7.86 6.78
CA VAL A 362 1.46 -8.39 8.00
C VAL A 362 0.97 -7.27 8.92
N LEU A 363 1.72 -6.17 9.03
CA LEU A 363 1.44 -5.08 9.97
C LEU A 363 0.82 -3.85 9.29
N GLY A 364 0.90 -3.76 7.97
CA GLY A 364 0.28 -2.70 7.19
C GLY A 364 -1.21 -2.91 6.98
N SER A 365 -1.91 -1.84 6.69
CA SER A 365 -3.33 -1.82 6.35
C SER A 365 -3.55 -1.00 5.06
N GLY A 366 -4.67 -1.21 4.39
CA GLY A 366 -5.07 -0.41 3.24
C GLY A 366 -3.97 -0.32 2.15
N THR A 367 -3.52 0.88 1.87
CA THR A 367 -2.54 1.18 0.81
C THR A 367 -1.17 0.54 1.06
N MET A 368 -0.74 0.43 2.33
CA MET A 368 0.52 -0.24 2.70
C MET A 368 0.51 -1.73 2.42
N LEU A 369 -0.62 -2.40 2.64
CA LEU A 369 -0.77 -3.84 2.34
C LEU A 369 -0.56 -4.10 0.85
N SER A 370 -1.20 -3.30 -0.01
CA SER A 370 -1.06 -3.40 -1.47
C SER A 370 0.39 -3.17 -1.91
N PHE A 371 1.05 -2.14 -1.37
CA PHE A 371 2.46 -1.86 -1.65
C PHE A 371 3.39 -2.99 -1.19
N GLY A 372 3.20 -3.50 0.04
CA GLY A 372 3.99 -4.61 0.58
C GLY A 372 3.83 -5.88 -0.24
N TYR A 373 2.61 -6.18 -0.68
CA TYR A 373 2.29 -7.32 -1.52
C TYR A 373 2.97 -7.24 -2.90
N THR A 374 2.89 -6.08 -3.55
CA THR A 374 3.53 -5.89 -4.87
C THR A 374 5.05 -5.97 -4.76
N LEU A 375 5.63 -5.44 -3.71
CA LEU A 375 7.06 -5.52 -3.45
C LEU A 375 7.51 -6.97 -3.17
N LEU A 376 6.79 -7.70 -2.32
CA LEU A 376 7.11 -9.09 -1.97
C LEU A 376 7.05 -10.01 -3.19
N THR A 377 5.96 -9.93 -3.96
CA THR A 377 5.80 -10.72 -5.19
C THR A 377 6.88 -10.39 -6.21
N GLY A 378 7.23 -9.10 -6.37
CA GLY A 378 8.30 -8.66 -7.25
C GLY A 378 9.67 -9.26 -6.89
N VAL A 379 10.01 -9.27 -5.61
CA VAL A 379 11.26 -9.83 -5.10
C VAL A 379 11.33 -11.35 -5.30
N ILE A 380 10.23 -12.07 -5.04
CA ILE A 380 10.17 -13.53 -5.24
C ILE A 380 10.32 -13.87 -6.72
N ILE A 381 9.57 -13.19 -7.60
CA ILE A 381 9.61 -13.41 -9.03
C ILE A 381 10.97 -13.02 -9.62
N ASN A 382 11.65 -12.02 -9.05
CA ASN A 382 12.98 -11.62 -9.47
C ASN A 382 14.01 -12.76 -9.37
N LEU A 383 13.96 -13.61 -8.35
CA LEU A 383 14.82 -14.79 -8.26
C LEU A 383 14.60 -15.74 -9.44
N LEU A 384 13.35 -15.90 -9.87
CA LEU A 384 13.00 -16.76 -10.99
C LEU A 384 13.42 -16.13 -12.34
N ALA A 385 13.02 -14.89 -12.57
CA ALA A 385 13.26 -14.18 -13.83
C ALA A 385 14.72 -13.70 -13.96
N GLY A 386 15.21 -12.98 -12.96
CA GLY A 386 16.52 -12.34 -12.96
C GLY A 386 17.70 -13.33 -12.87
N VAL A 387 17.51 -14.48 -12.22
CA VAL A 387 18.59 -15.46 -12.06
C VAL A 387 18.40 -16.67 -12.98
N TRP A 388 17.28 -17.37 -12.90
CA TRP A 388 17.10 -18.63 -13.62
C TRP A 388 16.81 -18.42 -15.10
N MET A 389 15.83 -17.58 -15.46
CA MET A 389 15.49 -17.31 -16.85
C MET A 389 16.63 -16.59 -17.55
N SER A 390 17.23 -15.57 -16.93
CA SER A 390 18.37 -14.84 -17.45
C SER A 390 19.57 -15.76 -17.71
N ARG A 391 19.88 -16.69 -16.79
CA ARG A 391 20.92 -17.71 -16.96
C ARG A 391 20.63 -18.64 -18.14
N TYR A 392 19.39 -19.12 -18.26
CA TYR A 392 18.98 -19.98 -19.34
C TYR A 392 19.13 -19.29 -20.71
N MET A 393 18.65 -18.06 -20.80
CA MET A 393 18.71 -17.26 -22.03
C MET A 393 20.15 -16.92 -22.41
N LEU A 394 20.95 -16.39 -21.50
CA LEU A 394 22.33 -16.00 -21.79
C LEU A 394 23.18 -17.20 -22.19
N ASN A 395 23.05 -18.33 -21.50
CA ASN A 395 23.71 -19.58 -21.89
C ASN A 395 23.28 -20.09 -23.26
N SER A 396 22.03 -19.86 -23.66
CA SER A 396 21.51 -20.26 -24.98
C SER A 396 22.06 -19.37 -26.09
N VAL A 397 22.13 -18.06 -25.83
CA VAL A 397 22.64 -17.07 -26.79
C VAL A 397 24.13 -17.23 -27.05
N ILE A 398 24.97 -17.43 -26.01
CA ILE A 398 26.44 -17.61 -26.19
C ILE A 398 26.83 -18.91 -26.84
N ARG A 399 25.91 -19.85 -27.12
CA ARG A 399 26.16 -21.03 -27.94
C ARG A 399 26.39 -20.67 -29.44
N TYR A 400 25.92 -19.49 -29.84
CA TYR A 400 26.15 -18.99 -31.20
C TYR A 400 27.53 -18.32 -31.26
N LYS A 401 28.33 -18.64 -32.31
CA LYS A 401 29.66 -18.09 -32.51
C LYS A 401 29.69 -16.54 -32.53
N LEU A 402 28.61 -15.93 -33.08
CA LEU A 402 28.46 -14.49 -33.17
C LEU A 402 28.45 -13.81 -31.82
N PHE A 403 27.75 -14.38 -30.84
CA PHE A 403 27.59 -13.81 -29.48
C PHE A 403 28.61 -14.31 -28.48
N ASN A 404 29.38 -15.33 -28.82
CA ASN A 404 30.46 -15.86 -27.96
C ASN A 404 31.78 -15.08 -28.15
N GLN A 405 31.67 -13.76 -28.12
CA GLN A 405 32.79 -12.83 -28.27
C GLN A 405 32.76 -11.77 -27.14
N GLU A 406 33.93 -11.41 -26.65
CA GLU A 406 34.07 -10.43 -25.56
C GLU A 406 33.48 -9.05 -25.92
N LYS A 407 33.44 -8.67 -27.21
CA LYS A 407 32.88 -7.39 -27.65
C LYS A 407 31.41 -7.17 -27.25
N TRP A 408 30.65 -8.24 -27.04
CA TRP A 408 29.26 -8.22 -26.63
C TRP A 408 29.10 -8.03 -25.11
N PHE A 409 30.19 -8.04 -24.35
CA PHE A 409 30.21 -7.85 -22.92
C PHE A 409 30.99 -6.58 -22.59
N ARG A 410 30.64 -5.97 -21.47
CA ARG A 410 31.39 -4.82 -20.98
C ARG A 410 32.72 -5.27 -20.43
N LYS A 411 33.82 -4.60 -20.80
CA LYS A 411 35.13 -4.79 -20.18
C LYS A 411 35.29 -3.84 -18.99
N LYS A 412 35.62 -4.40 -17.83
CA LYS A 412 35.93 -3.61 -16.64
C LYS A 412 37.31 -2.98 -16.77
N LYS A 413 37.37 -1.64 -16.77
CA LYS A 413 38.65 -0.90 -16.78
C LYS A 413 39.31 -0.98 -15.39
N GLU A 414 40.62 -0.87 -15.36
CA GLU A 414 41.34 -0.68 -14.09
C GLU A 414 40.95 0.67 -13.50
N LYS A 415 40.64 0.67 -12.22
CA LYS A 415 40.31 1.88 -11.46
C LYS A 415 41.43 2.11 -10.42
N LYS A 416 41.79 3.37 -10.24
CA LYS A 416 42.60 3.79 -9.10
C LYS A 416 41.78 3.51 -7.82
N ILE A 417 42.46 2.93 -6.81
CA ILE A 417 41.82 2.70 -5.51
C ILE A 417 41.51 4.04 -4.86
N LEU A 418 40.23 4.24 -4.52
CA LEU A 418 39.76 5.42 -3.84
C LEU A 418 39.88 5.22 -2.32
N LYS A 419 40.33 6.23 -1.61
CA LYS A 419 40.67 6.15 -0.18
C LYS A 419 39.48 6.66 0.69
N PHE A 420 38.42 5.92 0.74
CA PHE A 420 37.20 6.26 1.52
C PHE A 420 37.49 6.32 3.02
N THR A 421 38.38 5.44 3.52
CA THR A 421 38.68 5.38 4.94
C THR A 421 39.54 6.56 5.40
N GLU A 422 40.41 7.13 4.55
CA GLU A 422 41.18 8.35 4.86
C GLU A 422 40.26 9.58 4.86
N THR A 423 39.30 9.65 3.93
CA THR A 423 38.35 10.77 3.77
C THR A 423 37.14 10.68 4.67
N LYS A 424 36.98 9.65 5.50
CA LYS A 424 35.81 9.39 6.37
C LYS A 424 35.37 10.59 7.21
N LYS A 425 36.31 11.45 7.65
CA LYS A 425 35.99 12.66 8.45
C LYS A 425 35.07 13.63 7.69
N TYR A 426 35.32 13.80 6.39
CA TYR A 426 34.47 14.67 5.56
C TYR A 426 33.08 14.08 5.36
N PHE A 427 32.97 12.77 5.09
CA PHE A 427 31.67 12.10 4.94
C PHE A 427 30.87 12.15 6.24
N PHE A 428 31.48 11.85 7.38
CA PHE A 428 30.80 11.93 8.68
C PHE A 428 30.38 13.38 9.01
N LEU A 429 31.27 14.36 8.73
CA LEU A 429 30.90 15.77 8.93
C LEU A 429 29.73 16.18 8.06
N THR A 430 29.73 15.82 6.77
CA THR A 430 28.58 16.10 5.87
C THR A 430 27.29 15.48 6.40
N SER A 431 27.33 14.20 6.82
CA SER A 431 26.16 13.55 7.42
C SER A 431 25.69 14.25 8.69
N VAL A 432 26.61 14.58 9.61
CA VAL A 432 26.26 15.30 10.85
C VAL A 432 25.64 16.66 10.55
N VAL A 433 26.22 17.42 9.61
CA VAL A 433 25.67 18.75 9.21
C VAL A 433 24.27 18.60 8.62
N LEU A 434 24.04 17.63 7.71
CA LEU A 434 22.73 17.38 7.13
C LEU A 434 21.69 16.98 8.19
N LEU A 435 22.07 16.06 9.10
CA LEU A 435 21.19 15.63 10.18
C LEU A 435 20.88 16.74 11.17
N MET A 436 21.89 17.56 11.54
CA MET A 436 21.69 18.71 12.42
C MET A 436 20.81 19.78 11.77
N ALA A 437 21.04 20.07 10.48
CA ALA A 437 20.20 21.01 9.75
C ALA A 437 18.74 20.55 9.68
N GLY A 438 18.50 19.26 9.39
CA GLY A 438 17.18 18.66 9.38
C GLY A 438 16.52 18.68 10.77
N LEU A 439 17.27 18.38 11.82
CA LEU A 439 16.79 18.42 13.21
C LEU A 439 16.39 19.84 13.63
N ILE A 440 17.25 20.83 13.35
CA ILE A 440 16.97 22.23 13.65
C ILE A 440 15.71 22.69 12.90
N TRP A 441 15.63 22.38 11.58
CA TRP A 441 14.47 22.73 10.78
C TRP A 441 13.18 22.13 11.34
N SER A 442 13.20 20.83 11.65
CA SER A 442 12.05 20.12 12.20
C SER A 442 11.65 20.62 13.59
N SER A 443 12.62 21.04 14.41
CA SER A 443 12.36 21.60 15.74
C SER A 443 11.73 23.00 15.69
N VAL A 444 12.12 23.81 14.68
CA VAL A 444 11.60 25.18 14.53
C VAL A 444 10.22 25.18 13.86
N ASN A 445 10.03 24.37 12.83
CA ASN A 445 8.79 24.37 12.03
C ASN A 445 7.76 23.35 12.52
N GLY A 446 8.13 22.42 13.39
CA GLY A 446 7.32 21.30 13.82
C GLY A 446 7.14 20.25 12.73
N MET A 447 6.67 19.07 13.13
CA MET A 447 6.26 18.00 12.23
C MET A 447 4.79 17.69 12.47
N LYS A 448 4.02 17.57 11.40
CA LYS A 448 2.59 17.26 11.49
C LYS A 448 2.40 15.77 11.29
N LEU A 449 1.63 15.13 12.15
CA LEU A 449 1.09 13.80 11.93
C LEU A 449 -0.20 13.94 11.09
N ASP A 450 -0.39 13.02 10.18
CA ASP A 450 -1.59 12.92 9.36
C ASP A 450 -2.79 12.47 10.21
N THR A 451 -4.00 12.75 9.73
CA THR A 451 -5.25 12.23 10.31
C THR A 451 -5.29 10.71 10.33
N GLN A 452 -4.59 10.05 9.42
CA GLN A 452 -4.39 8.59 9.43
C GLN A 452 -3.80 8.08 10.77
N PHE A 453 -3.02 8.90 11.47
CA PHE A 453 -2.41 8.54 12.76
C PHE A 453 -3.03 9.25 13.96
N THR A 454 -3.58 10.44 13.77
CA THR A 454 -4.19 11.23 14.84
C THR A 454 -5.69 11.04 14.95
N GLY A 455 -6.32 10.52 13.92
CA GLY A 455 -7.75 10.59 13.72
C GLY A 455 -8.20 11.99 13.30
N GLY A 456 -9.39 12.10 12.77
CA GLY A 456 -9.99 13.34 12.29
C GLY A 456 -10.64 13.18 10.93
N VAL A 457 -11.06 14.30 10.35
CA VAL A 457 -11.70 14.32 9.02
C VAL A 457 -10.94 15.27 8.10
N ILE A 458 -10.73 14.84 6.87
CA ILE A 458 -10.23 15.66 5.77
C ILE A 458 -11.32 15.71 4.71
N LEU A 459 -11.79 16.90 4.40
CA LEU A 459 -12.68 17.14 3.26
C LEU A 459 -11.88 17.90 2.20
N ARG A 460 -11.90 17.41 0.98
CA ARG A 460 -11.26 18.04 -0.15
C ARG A 460 -12.31 18.37 -1.21
N TYR A 461 -12.36 19.64 -1.60
CA TYR A 461 -13.28 20.14 -2.61
C TYR A 461 -12.51 20.73 -3.77
N THR A 462 -12.94 20.45 -5.00
CA THR A 462 -12.46 21.19 -6.18
C THR A 462 -13.31 22.43 -6.37
N TYR A 463 -12.69 23.53 -6.80
CA TYR A 463 -13.39 24.79 -7.06
C TYR A 463 -12.72 25.62 -8.14
N SER A 464 -13.48 26.54 -8.73
CA SER A 464 -12.99 27.52 -9.70
C SER A 464 -13.09 28.93 -9.11
N GLY A 465 -12.11 29.80 -9.37
CA GLY A 465 -12.10 31.18 -8.87
C GLY A 465 -11.15 31.39 -7.68
N GLU A 466 -11.49 32.27 -6.76
CA GLU A 466 -10.75 32.55 -5.52
C GLU A 466 -11.59 32.19 -4.31
N ALA A 467 -11.00 31.53 -3.32
CA ALA A 467 -11.66 31.12 -2.08
C ALA A 467 -11.05 31.88 -0.89
N ASP A 468 -11.90 32.51 -0.10
CA ASP A 468 -11.49 33.14 1.17
C ASP A 468 -11.45 32.09 2.27
N THR A 469 -10.26 31.55 2.55
CA THR A 469 -10.06 30.52 3.56
C THR A 469 -10.43 30.96 4.96
N GLY A 470 -10.30 32.26 5.27
CA GLY A 470 -10.64 32.79 6.60
C GLY A 470 -12.15 32.83 6.85
N LYS A 471 -12.92 33.18 5.79
CA LYS A 471 -14.38 33.17 5.81
C LYS A 471 -14.90 31.73 5.91
N ILE A 472 -14.44 30.86 5.02
CA ILE A 472 -14.83 29.44 4.99
C ILE A 472 -14.49 28.74 6.33
N GLN A 473 -13.35 29.05 6.92
CA GLN A 473 -12.97 28.47 8.20
C GLN A 473 -13.99 28.79 9.30
N LYS A 474 -14.48 30.03 9.36
CA LYS A 474 -15.49 30.44 10.33
C LYS A 474 -16.83 29.78 10.06
N GLU A 475 -17.28 29.80 8.79
CA GLU A 475 -18.53 29.16 8.38
C GLU A 475 -18.57 27.67 8.76
N VAL A 476 -17.49 26.94 8.45
CA VAL A 476 -17.39 25.51 8.81
C VAL A 476 -17.26 25.30 10.32
N GLN A 477 -16.55 26.20 11.01
CA GLN A 477 -16.41 26.11 12.48
C GLN A 477 -17.75 26.30 13.19
N ASP A 478 -18.60 27.16 12.67
CA ASP A 478 -19.95 27.39 13.22
C ASP A 478 -20.87 26.15 13.05
N VAL A 479 -20.67 25.39 11.96
CA VAL A 479 -21.43 24.14 11.71
C VAL A 479 -20.99 22.99 12.64
N VAL A 480 -19.66 22.83 12.87
CA VAL A 480 -19.14 21.63 13.54
C VAL A 480 -18.69 21.83 14.98
N ASP A 481 -18.65 23.07 15.50
CA ASP A 481 -18.17 23.44 16.84
C ASP A 481 -16.82 22.79 17.22
N ARG A 482 -15.86 22.81 16.26
CA ARG A 482 -14.52 22.22 16.40
C ARG A 482 -13.46 23.09 15.76
N ASN A 483 -12.18 22.80 16.08
CA ASN A 483 -11.06 23.41 15.40
C ASN A 483 -11.00 22.96 13.94
N VAL A 484 -11.17 23.92 13.04
CA VAL A 484 -11.14 23.76 11.60
C VAL A 484 -9.87 24.42 11.05
N ASN A 485 -9.16 23.71 10.20
CA ASN A 485 -8.05 24.29 9.45
C ASN A 485 -8.40 24.23 7.95
N VAL A 486 -8.45 25.39 7.30
CA VAL A 486 -8.79 25.51 5.90
C VAL A 486 -7.56 25.99 5.13
N GLN A 487 -7.20 25.27 4.08
CA GLN A 487 -6.07 25.57 3.21
C GLN A 487 -6.51 25.47 1.75
N THR A 488 -5.91 26.29 0.90
CA THR A 488 -6.05 26.16 -0.55
C THR A 488 -4.77 25.55 -1.13
N ALA A 489 -4.94 24.56 -1.98
CA ALA A 489 -3.88 23.98 -2.77
C ALA A 489 -4.15 24.24 -4.25
N LYS A 490 -3.14 24.66 -4.99
CA LYS A 490 -3.23 24.82 -6.44
C LYS A 490 -2.31 23.82 -7.10
N ASN A 491 -2.86 22.99 -7.96
CA ASN A 491 -2.06 22.12 -8.81
C ASN A 491 -1.31 22.99 -9.83
N SER A 492 0.01 23.01 -9.74
CA SER A 492 0.86 23.84 -10.60
C SER A 492 0.83 23.42 -12.08
N ALA A 493 0.47 22.18 -12.37
CA ALA A 493 0.47 21.63 -13.72
C ALA A 493 -0.91 21.71 -14.41
N THR A 494 -2.00 21.34 -13.68
CA THR A 494 -3.36 21.37 -14.23
C THR A 494 -4.05 22.72 -14.00
N GLY A 495 -3.56 23.52 -13.06
CA GLY A 495 -4.20 24.76 -12.65
C GLY A 495 -5.43 24.55 -11.75
N GLU A 496 -5.82 23.31 -11.48
CA GLU A 496 -6.95 22.97 -10.61
C GLU A 496 -6.70 23.47 -9.18
N LYS A 497 -7.72 24.07 -8.59
CA LYS A 497 -7.67 24.58 -7.22
C LYS A 497 -8.46 23.65 -6.31
N ASN A 498 -7.84 23.26 -5.22
CA ASN A 498 -8.44 22.42 -4.19
C ASN A 498 -8.55 23.17 -2.87
N LEU A 499 -9.70 23.10 -2.24
CA LEU A 499 -9.92 23.53 -0.87
C LEU A 499 -9.79 22.31 0.02
N VAL A 500 -8.91 22.35 1.02
CA VAL A 500 -8.68 21.27 1.98
C VAL A 500 -9.12 21.74 3.34
N ILE A 501 -10.15 21.12 3.89
CA ILE A 501 -10.67 21.36 5.22
C ILE A 501 -10.27 20.19 6.11
N THR A 502 -9.50 20.48 7.15
CA THR A 502 -9.05 19.48 8.12
C THR A 502 -9.72 19.75 9.47
N LEU A 503 -10.43 18.77 9.99
CA LEU A 503 -11.13 18.81 11.24
C LEU A 503 -10.43 17.92 12.26
N SER A 504 -9.94 18.49 13.34
CA SER A 504 -9.35 17.73 14.44
C SER A 504 -10.43 17.31 15.44
N GLY A 505 -10.41 16.09 15.94
CA GLY A 505 -11.33 15.67 16.98
C GLY A 505 -11.56 14.16 17.07
N LYS A 506 -12.29 13.76 18.11
CA LYS A 506 -12.50 12.33 18.45
C LYS A 506 -13.70 11.68 17.77
N LYS A 507 -14.53 12.43 17.04
CA LYS A 507 -15.70 11.90 16.35
C LYS A 507 -15.57 12.20 14.86
N GLY A 508 -15.94 11.29 13.99
CA GLY A 508 -16.17 11.52 12.58
C GLY A 508 -17.19 12.65 12.34
N LEU A 509 -17.43 13.02 11.12
CA LEU A 509 -18.60 13.81 10.73
C LEU A 509 -19.70 12.86 10.32
N THR A 510 -20.93 13.19 10.69
CA THR A 510 -22.08 12.47 10.12
C THR A 510 -22.30 12.91 8.67
N PRO A 511 -22.96 12.10 7.84
CA PRO A 511 -23.30 12.47 6.46
C PRO A 511 -24.03 13.80 6.36
N GLU A 512 -24.97 14.05 7.29
CA GLU A 512 -25.74 15.29 7.37
C GLU A 512 -24.83 16.50 7.61
N GLN A 513 -23.87 16.37 8.52
CA GLN A 513 -22.89 17.44 8.81
C GLN A 513 -22.01 17.74 7.59
N GLN A 514 -21.62 16.72 6.84
CA GLN A 514 -20.79 16.91 5.62
C GLN A 514 -21.59 17.62 4.53
N LYS A 515 -22.84 17.22 4.34
CA LYS A 515 -23.76 17.88 3.41
C LYS A 515 -24.06 19.31 3.82
N GLU A 516 -24.23 19.56 5.12
CA GLU A 516 -24.41 20.89 5.69
C GLU A 516 -23.16 21.76 5.46
N ILE A 517 -21.94 21.23 5.67
CA ILE A 517 -20.70 21.93 5.36
C ILE A 517 -20.65 22.30 3.87
N LEU A 518 -20.91 21.35 2.96
CA LEU A 518 -20.88 21.61 1.53
C LEU A 518 -21.90 22.67 1.12
N ASN A 519 -23.13 22.58 1.62
CA ASN A 519 -24.17 23.57 1.37
C ASN A 519 -23.76 24.94 1.91
N THR A 520 -23.28 25.02 3.16
CA THR A 520 -22.86 26.28 3.80
C THR A 520 -21.75 26.97 3.00
N ILE A 521 -20.73 26.23 2.56
CA ILE A 521 -19.64 26.83 1.75
C ILE A 521 -20.11 27.23 0.36
N ASN A 522 -21.07 26.51 -0.24
CA ASN A 522 -21.64 26.86 -1.54
C ASN A 522 -22.58 28.07 -1.46
N GLU A 523 -23.40 28.19 -0.41
CA GLU A 523 -24.28 29.33 -0.19
C GLU A 523 -23.52 30.59 0.23
N GLY A 524 -22.48 30.41 1.03
CA GLY A 524 -21.68 31.53 1.55
C GLY A 524 -20.68 32.12 0.57
N ASN A 525 -20.42 31.46 -0.56
CA ASN A 525 -19.37 31.86 -1.51
C ASN A 525 -19.91 31.90 -2.94
N THR A 526 -19.26 32.71 -3.80
CA THR A 526 -19.61 32.85 -5.22
C THR A 526 -19.13 31.66 -6.08
N ASN A 527 -18.27 30.82 -5.53
CA ASN A 527 -17.72 29.64 -6.19
C ASN A 527 -18.58 28.42 -5.88
N GLN A 528 -18.68 27.49 -6.84
CA GLN A 528 -19.23 26.17 -6.57
C GLN A 528 -18.08 25.22 -6.15
N PHE A 529 -18.27 24.54 -5.05
CA PHE A 529 -17.38 23.54 -4.52
C PHE A 529 -17.96 22.15 -4.78
N GLU A 530 -17.15 21.26 -5.34
CA GLU A 530 -17.51 19.87 -5.59
C GLU A 530 -16.64 18.94 -4.75
N THR A 531 -17.23 17.93 -4.14
CA THR A 531 -16.47 16.95 -3.34
C THR A 531 -15.50 16.16 -4.22
N ALA A 532 -14.21 16.26 -3.94
CA ALA A 532 -13.17 15.50 -4.61
C ALA A 532 -12.78 14.25 -3.80
N GLU A 533 -12.64 14.42 -2.49
CA GLU A 533 -12.21 13.37 -1.58
C GLU A 533 -12.72 13.68 -0.16
N THR A 534 -13.21 12.67 0.52
CA THR A 534 -13.51 12.71 1.95
C THR A 534 -12.78 11.56 2.63
N SER A 535 -12.10 11.83 3.74
CA SER A 535 -11.44 10.82 4.57
C SER A 535 -11.75 11.08 6.02
N ALA A 536 -12.37 10.11 6.70
CA ALA A 536 -12.68 10.18 8.12
C ALA A 536 -12.09 8.96 8.83
N ILE A 537 -11.30 9.21 9.87
CA ILE A 537 -10.60 8.15 10.62
C ILE A 537 -10.78 8.39 12.11
N GLU A 538 -11.21 7.36 12.83
CA GLU A 538 -11.28 7.42 14.27
C GLU A 538 -9.89 7.45 14.94
N PRO A 539 -9.70 8.24 16.01
CA PRO A 539 -8.42 8.36 16.71
C PRO A 539 -7.85 7.05 17.25
N TYR A 540 -8.71 6.11 17.62
CA TYR A 540 -8.28 4.80 18.10
C TYR A 540 -7.59 4.00 16.97
N ILE A 541 -8.16 4.02 15.77
CA ILE A 541 -7.61 3.36 14.58
C ILE A 541 -6.28 3.99 14.19
N GLY A 542 -6.22 5.33 14.20
CA GLY A 542 -4.99 6.06 13.93
C GLY A 542 -3.87 5.72 14.91
N ALA A 543 -4.16 5.67 16.20
CA ALA A 543 -3.19 5.29 17.23
C ALA A 543 -2.71 3.82 17.06
N LYS A 544 -3.62 2.90 16.69
CA LYS A 544 -3.30 1.49 16.39
C LYS A 544 -2.38 1.39 15.16
N ALA A 545 -2.68 2.14 14.10
CA ALA A 545 -1.86 2.21 12.89
C ALA A 545 -0.45 2.74 13.19
N LEU A 546 -0.33 3.83 13.94
CA LEU A 546 0.96 4.39 14.36
C LEU A 546 1.77 3.39 15.18
N LYS A 547 1.13 2.69 16.14
CA LYS A 547 1.78 1.64 16.94
C LYS A 547 2.29 0.49 16.08
N ASN A 548 1.47 -0.02 15.15
CA ASN A 548 1.86 -1.10 14.24
C ASN A 548 3.02 -0.67 13.34
N SER A 549 3.02 0.56 12.86
CA SER A 549 4.08 1.15 12.06
C SER A 549 5.41 1.21 12.82
N ALA A 550 5.38 1.66 14.07
CA ALA A 550 6.57 1.67 14.93
C ALA A 550 7.10 0.25 15.18
N ILE A 551 6.22 -0.71 15.44
CA ILE A 551 6.58 -2.12 15.62
C ILE A 551 7.21 -2.67 14.32
N ALA A 552 6.67 -2.37 13.15
CA ALA A 552 7.20 -2.82 11.86
C ALA A 552 8.65 -2.34 11.63
N ILE A 553 8.92 -1.08 11.92
CA ILE A 553 10.27 -0.50 11.79
C ILE A 553 11.25 -1.17 12.76
N VAL A 554 10.86 -1.32 14.04
CA VAL A 554 11.71 -1.96 15.07
C VAL A 554 11.99 -3.43 14.74
N LEU A 555 10.98 -4.19 14.31
CA LEU A 555 11.13 -5.59 13.90
C LEU A 555 12.05 -5.72 12.69
N SER A 556 11.96 -4.80 11.73
CA SER A 556 12.85 -4.78 10.56
C SER A 556 14.30 -4.55 10.95
N PHE A 557 14.58 -3.61 11.85
CA PHE A 557 15.93 -3.40 12.38
C PHE A 557 16.46 -4.62 13.14
N LEU A 558 15.66 -5.19 14.01
CA LEU A 558 16.04 -6.38 14.77
C LEU A 558 16.38 -7.55 13.84
N PHE A 559 15.53 -7.80 12.86
CA PHE A 559 15.79 -8.82 11.85
C PHE A 559 17.10 -8.59 11.12
N ILE A 560 17.36 -7.36 10.66
CA ILE A 560 18.58 -7.01 9.93
C ILE A 560 19.82 -7.25 10.79
N VAL A 561 19.83 -6.81 12.06
CA VAL A 561 20.95 -7.05 12.96
C VAL A 561 21.22 -8.53 13.14
N VAL A 562 20.17 -9.32 13.38
CA VAL A 562 20.27 -10.78 13.54
C VAL A 562 20.77 -11.42 12.25
N TYR A 563 20.21 -11.06 11.11
CA TYR A 563 20.59 -11.60 9.80
C TYR A 563 22.06 -11.32 9.48
N ILE A 564 22.52 -10.07 9.62
CA ILE A 564 23.91 -9.69 9.36
C ILE A 564 24.86 -10.35 10.35
N ARG A 565 24.48 -10.44 11.64
CA ARG A 565 25.30 -11.12 12.66
C ARG A 565 25.55 -12.58 12.30
N VAL A 566 24.56 -13.29 11.84
CA VAL A 566 24.68 -14.69 11.43
C VAL A 566 25.46 -14.81 10.12
N ARG A 567 25.09 -14.01 9.14
CA ARG A 567 25.62 -14.09 7.77
C ARG A 567 27.08 -13.65 7.66
N PHE A 568 27.48 -12.65 8.44
CA PHE A 568 28.82 -12.06 8.44
C PHE A 568 29.60 -12.27 9.75
N SER A 569 29.39 -13.40 10.41
CA SER A 569 30.07 -13.76 11.66
C SER A 569 31.59 -13.67 11.53
N ALA A 570 32.17 -14.03 10.37
CA ALA A 570 33.59 -13.93 10.08
C ALA A 570 34.14 -12.49 10.07
N LEU A 571 33.30 -11.46 9.86
CA LEU A 571 33.66 -10.04 9.88
C LEU A 571 33.41 -9.38 11.25
N GLY A 572 33.20 -10.15 12.32
CA GLY A 572 32.76 -9.59 13.59
C GLY A 572 31.28 -9.24 13.58
N GLY A 573 30.41 -10.20 13.24
CA GLY A 573 29.00 -10.07 12.87
C GLY A 573 28.17 -9.05 13.66
N LEU A 574 28.45 -8.80 14.95
CA LEU A 574 27.76 -7.75 15.70
C LEU A 574 28.21 -6.35 15.25
N ALA A 575 29.50 -6.13 15.02
CA ALA A 575 30.03 -4.83 14.58
C ALA A 575 29.47 -4.47 13.19
N SER A 576 29.49 -5.43 12.24
CA SER A 576 28.92 -5.23 10.90
C SER A 576 27.42 -5.01 10.94
N GLY A 577 26.66 -5.69 11.83
CA GLY A 577 25.24 -5.47 12.01
C GLY A 577 24.88 -4.09 12.55
N VAL A 578 25.57 -3.66 13.60
CA VAL A 578 25.34 -2.35 14.21
C VAL A 578 25.72 -1.20 13.28
N THR A 579 26.85 -1.29 12.58
CA THR A 579 27.28 -0.24 11.64
C THR A 579 26.35 -0.14 10.43
N ALA A 580 25.78 -1.24 9.96
CA ALA A 580 24.75 -1.23 8.94
C ALA A 580 23.47 -0.53 9.43
N VAL A 581 23.02 -0.82 10.66
CA VAL A 581 21.82 -0.16 11.22
C VAL A 581 22.07 1.34 11.45
N ILE A 582 23.26 1.76 11.84
CA ILE A 582 23.57 3.20 11.96
C ILE A 582 23.46 3.89 10.59
N ALA A 583 23.93 3.25 9.51
CA ALA A 583 23.76 3.78 8.15
C ALA A 583 22.28 3.84 7.75
N LEU A 584 21.49 2.80 8.06
CA LEU A 584 20.03 2.80 7.81
C LEU A 584 19.28 3.88 8.63
N LEU A 585 19.68 4.07 9.88
CA LEU A 585 19.08 5.11 10.74
C LEU A 585 19.37 6.50 10.17
N HIS A 586 20.58 6.74 9.65
CA HIS A 586 20.90 7.96 8.91
C HIS A 586 19.93 8.18 7.74
N ASP A 587 19.68 7.15 6.93
CA ASP A 587 18.82 7.25 5.76
C ASP A 587 17.35 7.55 6.14
N ILE A 588 16.85 6.91 7.20
CA ILE A 588 15.51 7.16 7.72
C ILE A 588 15.36 8.59 8.25
N LEU A 589 16.36 9.10 8.95
CA LEU A 589 16.35 10.48 9.44
C LEU A 589 16.33 11.49 8.28
N ILE A 590 17.06 11.22 7.20
CA ILE A 590 16.99 12.07 5.98
C ILE A 590 15.57 12.04 5.42
N VAL A 591 14.94 10.85 5.31
CA VAL A 591 13.54 10.74 4.86
C VAL A 591 12.62 11.56 5.75
N LEU A 592 12.74 11.40 7.07
CA LEU A 592 11.93 12.10 8.05
C LEU A 592 12.06 13.63 7.90
N PHE A 593 13.28 14.12 7.67
CA PHE A 593 13.51 15.54 7.45
C PHE A 593 12.94 16.06 6.13
N ILE A 594 12.88 15.23 5.09
CA ILE A 594 12.18 15.58 3.83
C ILE A 594 10.69 15.80 4.11
N PHE A 595 10.05 14.95 4.91
CA PHE A 595 8.66 15.18 5.34
C PHE A 595 8.52 16.54 6.07
N GLY A 596 9.43 16.87 6.98
CA GLY A 596 9.43 18.14 7.69
C GLY A 596 9.70 19.36 6.79
N ILE A 597 10.70 19.29 5.90
CA ILE A 597 11.10 20.41 5.02
C ILE A 597 9.99 20.74 4.03
N PHE A 598 9.37 19.75 3.42
CA PHE A 598 8.28 19.94 2.45
C PHE A 598 6.89 20.01 3.09
N LYS A 599 6.83 20.00 4.44
CA LYS A 599 5.58 20.07 5.24
C LYS A 599 4.60 18.95 4.89
N ILE A 600 5.09 17.80 4.45
CA ILE A 600 4.31 16.60 4.19
C ILE A 600 3.89 16.02 5.54
N PRO A 601 2.59 15.75 5.79
CA PRO A 601 2.17 15.07 7.00
C PRO A 601 2.74 13.66 7.07
N VAL A 602 3.23 13.25 8.24
CA VAL A 602 3.73 11.89 8.47
C VAL A 602 2.54 10.93 8.51
N ASN A 603 2.48 10.03 7.54
CA ASN A 603 1.39 9.08 7.30
C ASN A 603 1.92 7.70 6.90
N ASP A 604 1.05 6.84 6.42
CA ASP A 604 1.37 5.51 5.92
C ASP A 604 2.46 5.51 4.85
N ALA A 605 2.52 6.56 4.00
CA ALA A 605 3.57 6.68 3.00
C ALA A 605 4.97 6.77 3.63
N PHE A 606 5.13 7.46 4.77
CA PHE A 606 6.38 7.50 5.52
C PHE A 606 6.84 6.10 5.93
N VAL A 607 5.92 5.27 6.40
CA VAL A 607 6.23 3.91 6.85
C VAL A 607 6.62 3.04 5.66
N ALA A 608 5.85 3.10 4.56
CA ALA A 608 6.13 2.35 3.33
C ALA A 608 7.49 2.73 2.74
N VAL A 609 7.80 4.04 2.65
CA VAL A 609 9.08 4.57 2.19
C VAL A 609 10.22 4.11 3.10
N THR A 610 10.06 4.26 4.42
CA THR A 610 11.06 3.86 5.40
C THR A 610 11.41 2.38 5.28
N LEU A 611 10.41 1.51 5.26
CA LEU A 611 10.61 0.07 5.13
C LEU A 611 11.23 -0.31 3.78
N THR A 612 10.83 0.36 2.69
CA THR A 612 11.44 0.15 1.38
C THR A 612 12.93 0.51 1.39
N ILE A 613 13.28 1.65 1.97
CA ILE A 613 14.69 2.08 2.06
C ILE A 613 15.49 1.15 2.95
N ILE A 614 14.93 0.67 4.06
CA ILE A 614 15.57 -0.35 4.90
C ILE A 614 15.90 -1.60 4.07
N GLY A 615 14.94 -2.11 3.29
CA GLY A 615 15.14 -3.29 2.45
C GLY A 615 16.13 -3.08 1.31
N TYR A 616 16.12 -1.89 0.71
CA TYR A 616 16.97 -1.56 -0.43
C TYR A 616 18.39 -1.18 -0.02
N SER A 617 18.57 -0.24 0.92
CA SER A 617 19.87 0.27 1.34
C SER A 617 20.74 -0.82 1.96
N ILE A 618 20.11 -1.75 2.71
CA ILE A 618 20.85 -2.87 3.30
C ILE A 618 21.44 -3.81 2.25
N ASN A 619 20.83 -3.94 1.07
CA ASN A 619 21.35 -4.78 -0.02
C ASN A 619 22.75 -4.31 -0.48
N ASP A 620 22.95 -3.00 -0.66
CA ASP A 620 24.24 -2.43 -1.05
C ASP A 620 25.29 -2.64 0.05
N THR A 621 24.92 -2.47 1.33
CA THR A 621 25.79 -2.71 2.48
C THR A 621 26.21 -4.18 2.58
N ILE A 622 25.26 -5.11 2.36
CA ILE A 622 25.54 -6.57 2.34
C ILE A 622 26.58 -6.91 1.27
N VAL A 623 26.46 -6.32 0.10
CA VAL A 623 27.41 -6.57 -1.00
C VAL A 623 28.81 -6.04 -0.71
N LEU A 624 28.87 -4.87 -0.09
CA LEU A 624 30.15 -4.34 0.37
C LEU A 624 30.79 -5.29 1.39
N TYR A 625 30.03 -5.75 2.40
CA TYR A 625 30.53 -6.68 3.41
C TYR A 625 30.90 -8.05 2.82
N ASP A 626 30.15 -8.54 1.83
CA ASP A 626 30.50 -9.78 1.12
C ASP A 626 31.85 -9.64 0.41
N ARG A 627 32.11 -8.47 -0.20
CA ARG A 627 33.36 -8.19 -0.87
C ARG A 627 34.52 -8.05 0.11
N ILE A 628 34.31 -7.38 1.24
CA ILE A 628 35.33 -7.29 2.33
C ILE A 628 35.64 -8.69 2.86
N ARG A 629 34.62 -9.56 3.02
CA ARG A 629 34.83 -10.95 3.46
C ARG A 629 35.65 -11.75 2.43
N GLU A 630 35.34 -11.59 1.14
CA GLU A 630 36.06 -12.25 0.05
C GLU A 630 37.59 -11.87 0.09
N HIS A 631 37.89 -10.59 0.22
CA HIS A 631 39.27 -10.10 0.31
C HIS A 631 39.97 -10.52 1.59
N ARG A 632 39.28 -10.47 2.73
CA ARG A 632 39.84 -10.90 4.02
C ARG A 632 40.25 -12.37 4.04
N ASN A 633 39.45 -13.24 3.43
CA ASN A 633 39.73 -14.66 3.30
C ASN A 633 40.88 -14.94 2.31
N GLY A 634 41.10 -14.08 1.32
CA GLY A 634 42.15 -14.17 0.31
C GLY A 634 43.46 -13.48 0.67
N ALA A 635 43.44 -12.55 1.62
CA ALA A 635 44.61 -11.77 2.02
C ALA A 635 45.49 -12.58 2.96
N LYS A 636 46.63 -13.07 2.44
CA LYS A 636 47.72 -13.61 3.27
C LYS A 636 48.39 -12.46 4.03
N ASN A 637 47.88 -12.05 5.18
CA ASN A 637 48.48 -11.22 6.24
C ASN A 637 49.25 -9.92 5.86
N LYS A 638 48.97 -9.26 4.72
CA LYS A 638 49.76 -8.09 4.28
C LYS A 638 48.98 -6.76 4.19
N SER A 639 47.66 -6.75 4.21
CA SER A 639 46.87 -5.52 4.05
C SER A 639 46.20 -5.10 5.35
N THR A 640 46.12 -3.80 5.60
CA THR A 640 45.38 -3.22 6.73
C THR A 640 43.87 -3.34 6.50
N LEU A 641 43.06 -3.29 7.57
CA LEU A 641 41.61 -3.29 7.45
C LEU A 641 41.11 -2.12 6.60
N ALA A 642 41.71 -0.96 6.73
CA ALA A 642 41.39 0.24 5.94
C ALA A 642 41.63 0.01 4.45
N GLU A 643 42.80 -0.54 4.06
CA GLU A 643 43.07 -0.86 2.65
C GLU A 643 42.10 -1.90 2.08
N LEU A 644 41.74 -2.93 2.85
CA LEU A 644 40.77 -3.93 2.41
C LEU A 644 39.42 -3.33 2.13
N VAL A 645 38.97 -2.40 2.98
CA VAL A 645 37.69 -1.69 2.78
C VAL A 645 37.77 -0.76 1.58
N ASP A 646 38.85 0.01 1.42
CA ASP A 646 39.05 0.93 0.28
C ASP A 646 39.07 0.18 -1.06
N ILE A 647 39.74 -0.97 -1.13
CA ILE A 647 39.72 -1.86 -2.31
C ILE A 647 38.31 -2.38 -2.57
N SER A 648 37.65 -2.94 -1.53
CA SER A 648 36.31 -3.53 -1.65
C SER A 648 35.28 -2.51 -2.09
N THR A 649 35.30 -1.30 -1.48
CA THR A 649 34.40 -0.19 -1.84
C THR A 649 34.67 0.27 -3.27
N THR A 650 35.93 0.43 -3.69
CA THR A 650 36.28 0.83 -5.07
C THR A 650 35.78 -0.18 -6.11
N GLU A 651 35.90 -1.47 -5.80
CA GLU A 651 35.45 -2.54 -6.70
C GLU A 651 33.92 -2.65 -6.82
N THR A 652 33.19 -2.41 -5.73
CA THR A 652 31.72 -2.45 -5.69
C THR A 652 31.08 -1.13 -6.12
N LEU A 653 31.78 0.00 -6.07
CA LEU A 653 31.27 1.35 -6.34
C LEU A 653 30.44 1.45 -7.62
N GLN A 654 30.97 0.93 -8.74
CA GLN A 654 30.31 1.03 -10.04
C GLN A 654 28.98 0.26 -10.05
N ARG A 655 28.95 -0.86 -9.35
CA ARG A 655 27.76 -1.66 -9.20
C ARG A 655 26.73 -0.91 -8.37
N SER A 656 27.09 -0.44 -7.17
CA SER A 656 26.19 0.30 -6.29
C SER A 656 25.62 1.56 -6.96
N ILE A 657 26.43 2.29 -7.72
CA ILE A 657 25.95 3.45 -8.50
C ILE A 657 24.96 3.00 -9.60
N ASN A 658 25.23 1.91 -10.32
CA ASN A 658 24.36 1.47 -11.40
C ASN A 658 23.02 0.93 -10.87
N THR A 659 23.02 0.18 -9.75
CA THR A 659 21.79 -0.30 -9.10
C THR A 659 21.00 0.86 -8.50
N ALA A 660 21.66 1.78 -7.80
CA ALA A 660 21.00 2.98 -7.30
C ALA A 660 20.39 3.80 -8.44
N PHE A 661 21.12 3.96 -9.55
CA PHE A 661 20.65 4.73 -10.70
C PHE A 661 19.35 4.16 -11.29
N THR A 662 19.22 2.84 -11.47
CA THR A 662 18.00 2.25 -12.04
C THR A 662 16.78 2.45 -11.14
N VAL A 663 16.92 2.30 -9.83
CA VAL A 663 15.82 2.47 -8.88
C VAL A 663 15.48 3.94 -8.67
N VAL A 664 16.49 4.81 -8.55
CA VAL A 664 16.34 6.28 -8.49
C VAL A 664 15.67 6.80 -9.75
N LEU A 665 16.01 6.26 -10.93
CA LEU A 665 15.38 6.62 -12.20
C LEU A 665 13.89 6.29 -12.19
N CYS A 666 13.50 5.10 -11.73
CA CYS A 666 12.08 4.72 -11.59
C CYS A 666 11.35 5.64 -10.61
N ALA A 667 11.91 5.88 -9.42
CA ALA A 667 11.34 6.78 -8.42
C ALA A 667 11.23 8.23 -8.94
N PHE A 668 12.22 8.69 -9.69
CA PHE A 668 12.23 10.02 -10.32
C PHE A 668 11.13 10.16 -11.38
N VAL A 669 10.93 9.14 -12.22
CA VAL A 669 9.84 9.13 -13.22
C VAL A 669 8.49 9.19 -12.52
N ILE A 670 8.27 8.37 -11.47
CA ILE A 670 7.05 8.41 -10.66
C ILE A 670 6.85 9.82 -10.09
N PHE A 671 7.88 10.40 -9.52
CA PHE A 671 7.83 11.76 -8.94
C PHE A 671 7.47 12.82 -9.99
N VAL A 672 8.15 12.84 -11.14
CA VAL A 672 7.89 13.84 -12.20
C VAL A 672 6.46 13.68 -12.73
N VAL A 673 6.03 12.46 -13.02
CA VAL A 673 4.67 12.20 -13.51
C VAL A 673 3.63 12.59 -12.46
N SER A 674 3.85 12.25 -11.18
CA SER A 674 2.91 12.62 -10.11
C SER A 674 2.77 14.14 -9.95
N VAL A 675 3.86 14.89 -10.08
CA VAL A 675 3.85 16.36 -10.05
C VAL A 675 3.11 16.93 -11.27
N VAL A 676 3.40 16.42 -12.48
CA VAL A 676 2.78 16.87 -13.73
C VAL A 676 1.26 16.62 -13.72
N TYR A 677 0.82 15.49 -13.21
CA TYR A 677 -0.60 15.12 -13.14
C TYR A 677 -1.30 15.54 -11.84
N GLY A 678 -0.56 16.18 -10.90
CA GLY A 678 -1.11 16.71 -9.65
C GLY A 678 -1.55 15.65 -8.64
N MET A 679 -0.92 14.49 -8.67
CA MET A 679 -1.22 13.39 -7.76
C MET A 679 -0.47 13.57 -6.43
N GLU A 680 -1.04 14.37 -5.53
CA GLU A 680 -0.41 14.76 -4.27
C GLU A 680 -0.01 13.54 -3.41
N SER A 681 -0.89 12.54 -3.29
CA SER A 681 -0.61 11.30 -2.54
C SER A 681 0.64 10.58 -3.03
N ILE A 682 0.81 10.48 -4.36
CA ILE A 682 1.99 9.84 -4.96
C ILE A 682 3.22 10.74 -4.89
N THR A 683 3.06 12.06 -4.99
CA THR A 683 4.15 13.02 -4.81
C THR A 683 4.70 12.94 -3.39
N ASN A 684 3.82 12.89 -2.38
CA ASN A 684 4.17 12.75 -0.97
C ASN A 684 4.85 11.42 -0.63
N PHE A 685 4.66 10.39 -1.45
CA PHE A 685 5.35 9.10 -1.38
C PHE A 685 6.68 9.12 -2.14
N SER A 686 6.68 9.59 -3.39
CA SER A 686 7.81 9.44 -4.33
C SER A 686 8.98 10.38 -4.03
N LEU A 687 8.72 11.60 -3.57
CA LEU A 687 9.77 12.56 -3.22
C LEU A 687 10.64 12.11 -2.04
N PRO A 688 10.07 11.69 -0.87
CA PRO A 688 10.86 11.15 0.21
C PRO A 688 11.55 9.84 -0.16
N LEU A 689 10.93 9.00 -0.98
CA LEU A 689 11.51 7.77 -1.50
C LEU A 689 12.77 8.07 -2.32
N LEU A 690 12.69 9.04 -3.24
CA LEU A 690 13.81 9.47 -4.07
C LEU A 690 15.00 9.92 -3.21
N ALA A 691 14.74 10.77 -2.22
CA ALA A 691 15.76 11.25 -1.30
C ALA A 691 16.39 10.12 -0.47
N GLY A 692 15.57 9.19 0.03
CA GLY A 692 16.03 8.04 0.80
C GLY A 692 16.86 7.05 -0.03
N LEU A 693 16.51 6.81 -1.29
CA LEU A 693 17.29 5.96 -2.21
C LEU A 693 18.68 6.57 -2.49
N ILE A 694 18.76 7.88 -2.70
CA ILE A 694 20.02 8.60 -2.89
C ILE A 694 20.85 8.55 -1.60
N SER A 695 20.20 8.78 -0.45
CA SER A 695 20.85 8.66 0.87
C SER A 695 21.39 7.26 1.12
N GLY A 696 20.63 6.21 0.80
CA GLY A 696 21.01 4.80 0.98
C GLY A 696 22.24 4.41 0.15
N CYS A 697 22.34 4.92 -1.09
CA CYS A 697 23.56 4.74 -1.89
C CYS A 697 24.77 5.43 -1.26
N TYR A 698 24.60 6.66 -0.76
CA TYR A 698 25.65 7.39 -0.08
C TYR A 698 26.08 6.71 1.23
N SER A 699 25.14 6.35 2.09
CA SER A 699 25.41 5.79 3.42
C SER A 699 26.10 4.43 3.35
N SER A 700 25.69 3.57 2.42
CA SER A 700 26.31 2.26 2.20
C SER A 700 27.76 2.37 1.75
N ILE A 701 28.08 3.35 0.90
CA ILE A 701 29.44 3.56 0.36
C ILE A 701 30.33 4.33 1.34
N CYS A 702 29.81 5.46 1.88
CA CYS A 702 30.60 6.45 2.60
C CYS A 702 30.54 6.33 4.13
N ILE A 703 29.51 5.64 4.68
CA ILE A 703 29.33 5.53 6.14
C ILE A 703 29.59 4.11 6.61
N ALA A 704 28.88 3.10 6.09
CA ALA A 704 28.88 1.75 6.64
C ALA A 704 30.28 1.11 6.71
N GLY A 705 31.01 1.11 5.58
CA GLY A 705 32.37 0.55 5.51
C GLY A 705 33.38 1.26 6.40
N PRO A 706 33.59 2.60 6.27
CA PRO A 706 34.50 3.37 7.11
C PRO A 706 34.17 3.33 8.61
N LEU A 707 32.86 3.26 8.98
CA LEU A 707 32.40 3.14 10.36
C LEU A 707 32.77 1.76 10.94
N TRP A 708 32.63 0.69 10.14
CA TRP A 708 33.04 -0.66 10.53
C TRP A 708 34.56 -0.76 10.79
N VAL A 709 35.40 -0.14 9.93
CA VAL A 709 36.85 -0.06 10.16
C VAL A 709 37.16 0.64 11.47
N TRP A 710 36.54 1.81 11.70
CA TRP A 710 36.74 2.56 12.95
C TRP A 710 36.36 1.74 14.18
N TRP A 711 35.27 0.97 14.13
CA TRP A 711 34.82 0.11 15.22
C TRP A 711 35.80 -1.03 15.52
N GLU A 712 36.23 -1.76 14.49
CA GLU A 712 37.17 -2.89 14.67
C GLU A 712 38.56 -2.41 15.12
N GLU A 713 39.09 -1.32 14.57
CA GLU A 713 40.35 -0.70 15.05
C GLU A 713 40.28 -0.27 16.53
N HIS A 714 39.14 0.29 16.93
CA HIS A 714 38.89 0.70 18.31
C HIS A 714 38.88 -0.50 19.26
N LYS A 715 38.22 -1.55 18.87
CA LYS A 715 38.19 -2.82 19.61
C LYS A 715 39.56 -3.45 19.77
N GLU A 716 40.36 -3.47 18.70
CA GLU A 716 41.73 -3.96 18.76
C GLU A 716 42.61 -3.11 19.71
N ARG A 717 42.46 -1.79 19.69
CA ARG A 717 43.19 -0.90 20.63
C ARG A 717 42.84 -1.18 22.09
N ILE A 718 41.52 -1.41 22.38
CA ILE A 718 41.07 -1.77 23.73
C ILE A 718 41.67 -3.11 24.17
N GLN A 719 41.68 -4.11 23.28
CA GLN A 719 42.23 -5.43 23.58
C GLN A 719 43.75 -5.36 23.86
N LYS A 720 44.51 -4.64 23.03
CA LYS A 720 45.94 -4.41 23.24
C LYS A 720 46.24 -3.69 24.57
N ARG A 721 45.39 -2.72 24.96
CA ARG A 721 45.51 -2.05 26.28
C ARG A 721 45.25 -2.99 27.45
N LYS A 722 44.27 -3.92 27.31
CA LYS A 722 43.95 -4.92 28.35
C LYS A 722 45.03 -6.00 28.48
N THR A 723 45.62 -6.46 27.37
CA THR A 723 46.70 -7.46 27.38
C THR A 723 48.02 -6.86 27.84
N GLY A 724 48.35 -5.61 27.46
CA GLY A 724 49.53 -4.90 27.96
C GLY A 724 49.46 -4.52 29.46
N ARG A 725 48.28 -4.46 30.07
CA ARG A 725 48.09 -4.29 31.53
C ARG A 725 48.21 -5.60 32.32
N LYS A 726 48.03 -6.76 31.68
CA LYS A 726 48.22 -8.08 32.34
C LYS A 726 49.68 -8.58 32.30
N GLY A 727 50.55 -7.87 31.58
CA GLY A 727 51.97 -8.18 31.48
C GLY A 727 52.88 -7.22 32.26
N LYS A 728 52.28 -6.33 33.09
CA LYS A 728 52.94 -5.58 34.15
C LYS A 728 52.29 -5.99 35.47
#